data_ddf6dfa63cdbdc4bacec32e0de81a214
#
_entry.id   ddf6dfa63cdbdc4bacec32e0de81a214
#
_cell.length_a   1.000
_cell.length_b   1.000
_cell.length_c   1.000
_cell.angle_alpha   90.00
_cell.angle_beta   90.00
_cell.angle_gamma   90.00
#
_symmetry.space_group_name_H-M   'P 1'
#
loop_
_entity.id
_entity.type
_entity.pdbx_description
1 polymer ?
#
loop_
_entity_poly.entity_id
_entity_poly.type
_entity_poly.pdbx_seq_one_letter_code
_entity_poly.pdbx_strand_id
1 'polypeptide(L)'
;MRSHFLSKIIGIAVSSALVLCSFSPVGSIAPDVYDSFASCSDINLNERAIITWKENSPLAEHDILLNECNFDVEYSDSDFSIGIFRDRDSYNTIKESPYVYSIEADSALETQALTDDTYSSTQWWLENTGTYTKADPSGSSYKITSTEGIDIDARDGWPLYKSSIGAAHEVIVAVIDTGIDYRHEDLKDAMWINEGEIPDNGIDDDHNGYIDDIYGWDFYNNESSVCHYIENDDGTYTADPNDRDDHGTHIAGIIVARANNQTAISGIARYLHTRVMALKIHGGPDRKGSVSDAVKAIRYAQSKGASVCNISWGSYTASSALEAAIERSTMLFVCAAGNYGNDNDITPLYPASFDLPNVISVAYVDCDGLLPTESSFGAKNVDLAAPSTDIYSTIVGSCGYMSGSSMAAPMVSAVAAILSSLRSNIVPSSIKDVIINNTKPLDSLTGKCVSGGLLNLYRCLKAKNDLIRDREAPSFSWTRRFEGENIVLDFVTDDGEDGSGVNSLLYKLGKRSASDFARGTEGTLIDGDSLILQKGGKHTVYVYDNAGNASVTTIPVIDDKLPPSITDVSFTVNNKRNKFTVTAKITDNQSGLKSVKYLPGLHSVSDFLSDGTVLTPDSDNIISFKASSPGIYTIMATDYRGNKTTLPVRTFVRSAQSITLSETEISMFTDDSLVLEASLYPSFSTDLLTFKSEDEGVCAVTNSGTVTARGIGETTITVYATGGATATCTVIVKKFE
;
A
#
# COMPACT_ATOMS: atom_id res chain seq x y z
N MET A 1 44.91 -16.28 24.13
CA MET A 1 44.24 -15.55 23.06
C MET A 1 42.81 -15.08 23.40
N ARG A 2 42.42 -15.04 24.68
CA ARG A 2 41.08 -14.55 25.11
C ARG A 2 41.12 -13.24 25.90
N SER A 3 42.29 -12.68 26.19
CA SER A 3 42.42 -11.44 26.97
C SER A 3 42.62 -10.16 26.15
N HIS A 4 42.72 -10.25 24.82
CA HIS A 4 42.94 -9.07 23.96
C HIS A 4 41.69 -8.57 23.25
N PHE A 5 40.54 -9.27 23.40
CA PHE A 5 39.28 -8.85 22.71
C PHE A 5 38.39 -7.96 23.60
N LEU A 6 38.49 -8.08 24.93
CA LEU A 6 37.69 -7.24 25.83
C LEU A 6 38.28 -5.82 26.04
N SER A 7 39.60 -5.64 25.88
CA SER A 7 40.21 -4.30 26.05
C SER A 7 39.92 -3.33 24.89
N LYS A 8 39.50 -3.82 23.71
CA LYS A 8 39.16 -2.96 22.57
C LYS A 8 37.70 -2.49 22.57
N ILE A 9 36.81 -3.18 23.27
CA ILE A 9 35.38 -2.78 23.34
C ILE A 9 35.20 -1.70 24.43
N ILE A 10 35.95 -1.76 25.49
CA ILE A 10 35.92 -0.72 26.57
C ILE A 10 36.54 0.60 26.09
N GLY A 11 37.56 0.55 25.21
CA GLY A 11 38.19 1.76 24.66
C GLY A 11 37.32 2.58 23.70
N ILE A 12 36.33 1.95 23.04
CA ILE A 12 35.42 2.62 22.09
C ILE A 12 34.23 3.25 22.82
N ALA A 13 33.77 2.68 23.92
CA ALA A 13 32.66 3.23 24.71
C ALA A 13 33.04 4.49 25.50
N VAL A 14 34.31 4.63 25.89
CA VAL A 14 34.81 5.80 26.63
C VAL A 14 35.13 6.98 25.71
N SER A 15 35.46 6.74 24.43
CA SER A 15 35.76 7.80 23.49
C SER A 15 34.49 8.49 22.91
N SER A 16 33.33 7.82 22.95
CA SER A 16 32.06 8.39 22.48
C SER A 16 31.34 9.26 23.52
N ALA A 17 31.66 9.13 24.77
CA ALA A 17 31.11 9.96 25.84
C ALA A 17 31.86 11.30 26.06
N LEU A 18 33.02 11.49 25.42
CA LEU A 18 33.86 12.68 25.59
C LEU A 18 33.70 13.77 24.52
N VAL A 19 32.80 13.59 23.53
CA VAL A 19 32.63 14.55 22.44
C VAL A 19 31.39 15.45 22.61
N LEU A 20 30.60 15.30 23.67
CA LEU A 20 29.40 16.11 23.91
C LEU A 20 29.43 17.10 25.06
N CYS A 21 30.59 17.35 25.65
CA CYS A 21 30.75 18.39 26.72
C CYS A 21 31.93 19.32 26.43
N SER A 22 31.75 20.19 25.44
CA SER A 22 32.61 21.40 25.32
C SER A 22 31.70 22.62 25.30
N PHE A 23 31.38 23.13 26.53
CA PHE A 23 31.18 24.57 26.74
C PHE A 23 31.31 24.92 28.24
N SER A 24 32.38 25.66 28.51
CA SER A 24 32.66 26.60 29.61
C SER A 24 33.03 26.07 31.00
N PRO A 25 34.09 26.59 31.57
CA PRO A 25 34.63 26.16 32.85
C PRO A 25 34.04 26.98 34.00
N VAL A 26 33.35 26.37 34.93
CA VAL A 26 33.22 26.89 36.30
C VAL A 26 33.17 25.74 37.30
N GLY A 27 34.14 25.75 38.18
CA GLY A 27 34.02 25.15 39.52
C GLY A 27 34.43 23.69 39.62
N SER A 28 35.55 23.49 40.31
CA SER A 28 35.93 22.21 40.88
C SER A 28 34.78 21.61 41.70
N ILE A 29 34.21 20.51 41.19
CA ILE A 29 33.31 19.68 41.99
C ILE A 29 34.22 18.83 42.90
N ALA A 30 34.05 19.03 44.18
CA ALA A 30 34.67 18.26 45.21
C ALA A 30 34.27 16.77 45.15
N PRO A 31 35.07 15.85 45.68
CA PRO A 31 34.83 14.40 45.65
C PRO A 31 33.69 13.89 46.55
N ASP A 32 32.73 14.72 46.92
CA ASP A 32 31.70 14.41 47.94
C ASP A 32 30.33 13.98 47.35
N VAL A 33 30.24 13.59 46.09
CA VAL A 33 28.96 13.12 45.52
C VAL A 33 28.67 11.62 45.73
N TYR A 34 29.59 10.89 46.33
CA TYR A 34 29.38 9.48 46.71
C TYR A 34 28.92 9.24 48.15
N ASP A 35 28.79 10.27 48.96
CA ASP A 35 28.39 10.14 50.39
C ASP A 35 26.92 10.48 50.67
N SER A 36 26.06 10.61 49.64
CA SER A 36 24.62 10.87 49.86
C SER A 36 23.71 9.65 49.55
N PHE A 37 24.24 8.44 49.53
CA PHE A 37 23.38 7.30 49.77
C PHE A 37 23.07 7.27 51.28
N ALA A 38 21.79 7.55 51.53
CA ALA A 38 21.16 7.71 52.82
C ALA A 38 21.78 6.84 53.90
N SER A 39 21.94 7.40 55.07
CA SER A 39 22.08 6.68 56.34
C SER A 39 21.18 5.46 56.31
N CYS A 40 21.79 4.28 56.18
CA CYS A 40 21.14 3.02 56.28
C CYS A 40 20.25 3.01 57.54
N SER A 41 18.95 3.00 57.38
CA SER A 41 18.00 2.76 58.46
C SER A 41 18.43 1.46 59.13
N ASP A 42 18.53 1.44 60.43
CA ASP A 42 18.90 0.26 61.20
C ASP A 42 18.11 -0.95 60.72
N ILE A 43 18.83 -2.02 60.27
CA ILE A 43 18.20 -3.27 59.87
C ILE A 43 17.42 -3.82 61.05
N ASN A 44 16.15 -4.14 60.84
CA ASN A 44 15.34 -4.82 61.84
C ASN A 44 15.80 -6.27 61.96
N LEU A 45 16.11 -6.69 63.16
CA LEU A 45 16.41 -8.07 63.46
C LEU A 45 15.18 -8.93 63.19
N ASN A 46 15.37 -10.13 62.60
CA ASN A 46 14.34 -11.06 62.14
C ASN A 46 13.64 -10.66 60.79
N GLU A 47 14.12 -9.65 60.10
CA GLU A 47 13.80 -9.38 58.73
C GLU A 47 14.91 -9.84 57.80
N ARG A 48 14.60 -10.11 56.54
CA ARG A 48 15.60 -10.50 55.53
C ARG A 48 16.55 -9.35 55.26
N ALA A 49 17.83 -9.68 55.12
CA ALA A 49 18.88 -8.74 54.78
C ALA A 49 19.73 -9.30 53.62
N ILE A 50 20.33 -8.40 52.84
CA ILE A 50 21.25 -8.71 51.75
C ILE A 50 22.63 -8.21 52.21
N ILE A 51 23.60 -9.10 52.24
CA ILE A 51 25.02 -8.79 52.47
C ILE A 51 25.68 -8.79 51.10
N THR A 52 26.28 -7.69 50.68
CA THR A 52 27.11 -7.62 49.48
C THR A 52 28.56 -7.74 49.86
N TRP A 53 29.27 -8.67 49.23
CA TRP A 53 30.69 -8.90 49.49
C TRP A 53 31.56 -7.99 48.62
N LYS A 54 32.77 -7.65 49.10
CA LYS A 54 33.74 -6.90 48.29
C LYS A 54 34.30 -7.79 47.18
N GLU A 55 34.56 -7.18 46.06
CA GLU A 55 35.15 -7.84 44.88
C GLU A 55 36.48 -8.52 45.28
N ASN A 56 36.67 -9.77 44.90
CA ASN A 56 37.81 -10.63 45.19
C ASN A 56 37.99 -11.01 46.68
N SER A 57 36.99 -10.86 47.55
CA SER A 57 37.02 -11.42 48.88
C SER A 57 36.96 -12.97 48.84
N PRO A 58 37.69 -13.70 49.71
CA PRO A 58 37.72 -15.15 49.63
C PRO A 58 36.39 -15.77 50.10
N LEU A 59 35.77 -16.64 49.28
CA LEU A 59 34.53 -17.37 49.62
C LEU A 59 34.63 -18.12 50.97
N ALA A 60 35.80 -18.69 51.28
CA ALA A 60 36.02 -19.39 52.56
C ALA A 60 35.89 -18.46 53.78
N GLU A 61 36.20 -17.17 53.62
CA GLU A 61 36.04 -16.19 54.70
C GLU A 61 34.58 -15.78 54.87
N HIS A 62 33.79 -15.74 53.76
CA HIS A 62 32.35 -15.52 53.80
C HIS A 62 31.66 -16.64 54.60
N ASP A 63 31.99 -17.92 54.28
CA ASP A 63 31.44 -19.07 54.95
C ASP A 63 31.79 -19.12 56.43
N ILE A 64 33.04 -18.78 56.78
CA ILE A 64 33.49 -18.69 58.20
C ILE A 64 32.66 -17.63 58.90
N LEU A 65 32.57 -16.44 58.31
CA LEU A 65 31.90 -15.30 58.97
C LEU A 65 30.39 -15.54 59.15
N LEU A 66 29.75 -16.11 58.14
CA LEU A 66 28.32 -16.45 58.21
C LEU A 66 28.04 -17.58 59.23
N ASN A 67 28.93 -18.56 59.34
CA ASN A 67 28.80 -19.67 60.29
C ASN A 67 29.12 -19.28 61.76
N GLU A 68 30.00 -18.31 61.97
CA GLU A 68 30.37 -17.81 63.35
C GLU A 68 29.29 -16.83 63.86
N CYS A 69 28.53 -16.21 63.00
CA CYS A 69 27.47 -15.27 63.34
C CYS A 69 26.10 -15.93 63.29
N ASN A 70 25.18 -15.46 64.09
CA ASN A 70 23.79 -15.97 64.14
C ASN A 70 22.96 -15.33 62.98
N PHE A 71 23.38 -15.69 61.76
CA PHE A 71 22.76 -15.28 60.51
C PHE A 71 22.21 -16.51 59.77
N ASP A 72 20.92 -16.59 59.66
CA ASP A 72 20.23 -17.70 58.96
C ASP A 72 20.34 -17.49 57.47
N VAL A 73 21.31 -18.16 56.84
CA VAL A 73 21.55 -18.05 55.38
C VAL A 73 20.48 -18.76 54.60
N GLU A 74 19.79 -18.04 53.70
CA GLU A 74 18.87 -18.59 52.75
C GLU A 74 19.53 -18.81 51.38
N TYR A 75 20.44 -17.88 50.98
CA TYR A 75 21.20 -17.95 49.74
C TYR A 75 22.57 -17.31 49.95
N SER A 76 23.58 -17.85 49.30
CA SER A 76 24.93 -17.26 49.29
C SER A 76 25.71 -17.65 48.06
N ASP A 77 26.42 -16.68 47.48
CA ASP A 77 27.40 -16.87 46.41
C ASP A 77 28.63 -15.96 46.61
N SER A 78 29.45 -15.75 45.56
CA SER A 78 30.66 -14.93 45.62
C SER A 78 30.38 -13.45 45.81
N ASP A 79 29.21 -12.96 45.43
CA ASP A 79 28.90 -11.55 45.33
C ASP A 79 27.98 -11.06 46.47
N PHE A 80 27.06 -11.93 46.94
CA PHE A 80 26.15 -11.59 48.02
C PHE A 80 25.60 -12.81 48.77
N SER A 81 25.14 -12.55 49.99
CA SER A 81 24.42 -13.50 50.84
C SER A 81 23.10 -12.92 51.31
N ILE A 82 22.02 -13.72 51.27
CA ILE A 82 20.70 -13.33 51.74
C ILE A 82 20.33 -14.19 52.94
N GLY A 83 19.76 -13.60 53.95
CA GLY A 83 19.36 -14.30 55.16
C GLY A 83 18.82 -13.37 56.24
N ILE A 84 18.70 -13.89 57.45
CA ILE A 84 18.09 -13.19 58.59
C ILE A 84 19.08 -13.10 59.76
N PHE A 85 19.34 -11.88 60.25
CA PHE A 85 20.07 -11.66 61.48
C PHE A 85 19.17 -11.97 62.68
N ARG A 86 19.65 -12.82 63.59
CA ARG A 86 18.94 -13.18 64.82
C ARG A 86 19.32 -12.34 66.03
N ASP A 87 20.46 -11.67 65.97
CA ASP A 87 20.92 -10.77 67.06
C ASP A 87 21.74 -9.60 66.50
N ARG A 88 21.86 -8.55 67.27
CA ARG A 88 22.54 -7.30 66.87
C ARG A 88 24.10 -7.47 66.91
N ASP A 89 24.65 -8.37 67.73
CA ASP A 89 26.08 -8.58 67.79
C ASP A 89 26.58 -9.24 66.49
N SER A 90 25.81 -10.22 65.96
CA SER A 90 26.07 -10.84 64.67
C SER A 90 26.00 -9.84 63.53
N TYR A 91 25.00 -8.96 63.52
CA TYR A 91 24.91 -7.87 62.53
C TYR A 91 26.14 -6.94 62.59
N ASN A 92 26.54 -6.50 63.80
CA ASN A 92 27.70 -5.61 63.97
C ASN A 92 29.01 -6.29 63.56
N THR A 93 29.16 -7.57 63.87
CA THR A 93 30.38 -8.36 63.55
C THR A 93 30.53 -8.49 62.03
N ILE A 94 29.46 -8.80 61.31
CA ILE A 94 29.45 -8.91 59.84
C ILE A 94 29.67 -7.54 59.22
N LYS A 95 29.00 -6.49 59.72
CA LYS A 95 29.10 -5.12 59.19
C LYS A 95 30.51 -4.55 59.30
N GLU A 96 31.25 -4.88 60.38
CA GLU A 96 32.63 -4.43 60.61
C GLU A 96 33.68 -5.27 59.86
N SER A 97 33.27 -6.36 59.24
CA SER A 97 34.15 -7.25 58.46
C SER A 97 34.83 -6.53 57.29
N PRO A 98 36.16 -6.71 57.10
CA PRO A 98 36.88 -6.13 55.98
C PRO A 98 36.35 -6.67 54.57
N TYR A 99 35.64 -7.77 54.57
CA TYR A 99 35.14 -8.45 53.36
C TYR A 99 33.77 -7.96 52.93
N VAL A 100 33.02 -7.26 53.80
CA VAL A 100 31.67 -6.76 53.48
C VAL A 100 31.76 -5.40 52.80
N TYR A 101 31.01 -5.25 51.68
CA TYR A 101 30.83 -3.99 50.99
C TYR A 101 29.64 -3.21 51.58
N SER A 102 28.49 -3.85 51.69
CA SER A 102 27.28 -3.27 52.27
C SER A 102 26.40 -4.34 52.91
N ILE A 103 25.55 -3.91 53.84
CA ILE A 103 24.40 -4.70 54.32
C ILE A 103 23.17 -3.82 54.21
N GLU A 104 22.14 -4.34 53.57
CA GLU A 104 20.86 -3.65 53.37
C GLU A 104 19.67 -4.55 53.70
N ALA A 105 18.56 -3.96 54.06
CA ALA A 105 17.31 -4.71 54.21
C ALA A 105 16.84 -5.23 52.87
N ASP A 106 16.37 -6.48 52.82
CA ASP A 106 15.69 -7.01 51.65
C ASP A 106 14.30 -6.34 51.52
N SER A 107 14.30 -5.19 50.88
CA SER A 107 13.10 -4.38 50.71
C SER A 107 12.13 -5.04 49.76
N ALA A 108 10.86 -5.06 50.10
CA ALA A 108 9.82 -5.52 49.17
C ALA A 108 9.85 -4.67 47.92
N LEU A 109 9.94 -5.33 46.77
CA LEU A 109 9.73 -4.69 45.49
C LEU A 109 8.22 -4.62 45.24
N GLU A 110 7.66 -3.42 45.32
CA GLU A 110 6.28 -3.22 44.92
C GLU A 110 6.24 -3.14 43.40
N THR A 111 5.29 -3.87 42.80
CA THR A 111 4.99 -3.68 41.38
C THR A 111 4.43 -2.28 41.20
N GLN A 112 5.15 -1.43 40.48
CA GLN A 112 4.61 -0.13 40.09
C GLN A 112 3.42 -0.32 39.20
N ALA A 113 2.38 0.54 39.30
CA ALA A 113 1.30 0.60 38.39
C ALA A 113 1.84 0.69 36.95
N LEU A 114 1.16 0.07 36.01
CA LEU A 114 1.57 0.03 34.59
C LEU A 114 1.70 1.45 33.99
N THR A 115 0.82 2.36 34.44
CA THR A 115 0.83 3.80 34.15
C THR A 115 0.42 4.60 35.39
N ASP A 116 0.69 5.91 35.44
CA ASP A 116 0.26 6.80 36.51
C ASP A 116 -1.09 7.51 36.22
N ASP A 117 -1.78 7.07 35.16
CA ASP A 117 -3.05 7.64 34.73
C ASP A 117 -4.18 7.29 35.72
N THR A 118 -5.13 8.22 35.87
CA THR A 118 -6.17 8.19 36.92
C THR A 118 -6.94 6.88 36.99
N TYR A 119 -7.24 6.29 35.82
CA TYR A 119 -8.05 5.08 35.71
C TYR A 119 -7.22 3.85 35.28
N SER A 120 -5.90 3.85 35.46
CA SER A 120 -5.04 2.72 35.07
C SER A 120 -5.48 1.37 35.66
N SER A 121 -6.01 1.36 36.89
CA SER A 121 -6.53 0.16 37.55
C SER A 121 -7.84 -0.40 36.95
N THR A 122 -8.49 0.33 36.02
CA THR A 122 -9.67 -0.14 35.30
C THR A 122 -9.30 -0.82 33.99
N GLN A 123 -8.07 -0.63 33.53
CA GLN A 123 -7.59 -1.08 32.22
C GLN A 123 -7.03 -2.51 32.26
N TRP A 124 -7.88 -3.48 32.69
CA TRP A 124 -7.51 -4.88 32.81
C TRP A 124 -6.99 -5.50 31.49
N TRP A 125 -7.41 -4.95 30.37
CA TRP A 125 -7.02 -5.40 29.04
C TRP A 125 -5.56 -5.06 28.66
N LEU A 126 -4.92 -4.14 29.40
CA LEU A 126 -3.47 -3.85 29.27
C LEU A 126 -2.64 -4.79 30.15
N GLU A 127 -3.13 -5.08 31.35
CA GLU A 127 -2.53 -5.98 32.33
C GLU A 127 -3.60 -6.53 33.26
N ASN A 128 -3.82 -7.83 33.25
CA ASN A 128 -4.76 -8.52 34.11
C ASN A 128 -4.06 -9.34 35.18
N THR A 129 -4.04 -8.82 36.40
CA THR A 129 -3.41 -9.48 37.58
C THR A 129 -4.38 -10.38 38.35
N GLY A 130 -5.48 -10.83 37.75
CA GLY A 130 -6.53 -11.62 38.40
C GLY A 130 -7.63 -10.77 39.04
N THR A 131 -7.47 -9.45 39.10
CA THR A 131 -8.50 -8.51 39.52
C THR A 131 -8.33 -7.15 38.87
N TYR A 132 -9.44 -6.44 38.63
CA TYR A 132 -9.40 -5.04 38.20
C TYR A 132 -10.48 -4.22 38.92
N THR A 133 -10.32 -2.89 38.88
CA THR A 133 -11.29 -1.97 39.47
C THR A 133 -12.32 -1.55 38.44
N LYS A 134 -13.63 -1.67 38.78
CA LYS A 134 -14.71 -1.11 37.97
C LYS A 134 -15.28 0.10 38.70
N ALA A 135 -15.24 1.28 38.07
CA ALA A 135 -15.85 2.48 38.60
C ALA A 135 -17.35 2.45 38.34
N ASP A 136 -18.14 2.84 39.36
CA ASP A 136 -19.60 3.00 39.25
C ASP A 136 -19.86 4.48 38.83
N PRO A 137 -20.89 4.75 38.03
CA PRO A 137 -21.31 6.11 37.68
C PRO A 137 -21.60 7.02 38.89
N SER A 138 -21.87 6.43 40.06
CA SER A 138 -22.04 7.18 41.33
C SER A 138 -20.72 7.65 41.98
N GLY A 139 -19.56 7.34 41.40
CA GLY A 139 -18.24 7.62 41.96
C GLY A 139 -17.71 6.57 42.93
N SER A 140 -18.44 5.48 43.16
CA SER A 140 -17.95 4.34 43.90
C SER A 140 -17.16 3.40 42.99
N SER A 141 -16.25 2.59 43.55
CA SER A 141 -15.52 1.58 42.78
C SER A 141 -15.56 0.24 43.50
N TYR A 142 -15.54 -0.85 42.76
CA TYR A 142 -15.47 -2.21 43.27
C TYR A 142 -14.52 -3.06 42.44
N LYS A 143 -13.98 -4.13 43.08
CA LYS A 143 -13.09 -5.06 42.41
C LYS A 143 -13.85 -6.17 41.72
N ILE A 144 -13.47 -6.43 40.49
CA ILE A 144 -13.91 -7.60 39.71
C ILE A 144 -12.81 -8.65 39.77
N THR A 145 -13.16 -9.89 40.03
CA THR A 145 -12.26 -11.05 39.89
C THR A 145 -12.22 -11.46 38.42
N SER A 146 -11.04 -11.76 37.92
CA SER A 146 -10.79 -12.13 36.52
C SER A 146 -9.69 -13.20 36.45
N THR A 147 -9.46 -13.77 35.30
CA THR A 147 -8.38 -14.74 35.06
C THR A 147 -7.09 -14.03 34.77
N GLU A 148 -6.05 -14.20 35.61
CA GLU A 148 -4.74 -13.57 35.46
C GLU A 148 -4.13 -13.84 34.09
N GLY A 149 -3.56 -12.80 33.49
CA GLY A 149 -2.89 -12.84 32.19
C GLY A 149 -3.84 -12.92 30.99
N ILE A 150 -5.16 -12.78 31.16
CA ILE A 150 -6.10 -12.57 30.06
C ILE A 150 -6.10 -11.08 29.69
N ASP A 151 -5.07 -10.68 28.93
CA ASP A 151 -4.81 -9.33 28.48
C ASP A 151 -3.93 -9.35 27.21
N ILE A 152 -3.50 -8.18 26.73
CA ILE A 152 -2.67 -8.06 25.52
C ILE A 152 -1.17 -8.07 25.80
N ASP A 153 -0.71 -8.37 27.03
CA ASP A 153 0.71 -8.33 27.44
C ASP A 153 1.37 -6.95 27.21
N ALA A 154 0.67 -5.86 27.53
CA ALA A 154 1.21 -4.52 27.34
C ALA A 154 2.39 -4.24 28.29
N ARG A 155 2.37 -4.78 29.53
CA ARG A 155 3.47 -4.67 30.50
C ARG A 155 4.81 -5.10 29.90
N ASP A 156 4.86 -6.24 29.25
CA ASP A 156 6.09 -6.80 28.67
C ASP A 156 6.35 -6.25 27.25
N GLY A 157 5.31 -5.85 26.54
CA GLY A 157 5.39 -5.31 25.18
C GLY A 157 5.97 -3.89 25.14
N TRP A 158 5.53 -2.98 25.99
CA TRP A 158 5.95 -1.58 25.96
C TRP A 158 7.44 -1.33 26.16
N PRO A 159 8.17 -2.05 27.03
CA PRO A 159 9.63 -1.94 27.10
C PRO A 159 10.33 -2.30 25.78
N LEU A 160 9.84 -3.32 25.07
CA LEU A 160 10.38 -3.69 23.75
C LEU A 160 10.10 -2.60 22.70
N TYR A 161 8.92 -2.01 22.72
CA TYR A 161 8.58 -0.88 21.86
C TYR A 161 9.46 0.33 22.17
N LYS A 162 9.56 0.72 23.45
CA LYS A 162 10.40 1.83 23.91
C LYS A 162 11.86 1.68 23.46
N SER A 163 12.42 0.48 23.52
CA SER A 163 13.79 0.21 23.05
C SER A 163 13.97 0.35 21.53
N SER A 164 12.88 0.34 20.78
CA SER A 164 12.86 0.42 19.30
C SER A 164 12.47 1.81 18.79
N ILE A 165 11.99 2.70 19.67
CA ILE A 165 11.33 3.97 19.31
C ILE A 165 12.26 4.97 18.62
N GLY A 166 13.58 4.89 18.81
CA GLY A 166 14.56 5.77 18.16
C GLY A 166 14.64 5.63 16.63
N ALA A 167 14.05 4.57 16.08
CA ALA A 167 13.94 4.33 14.64
C ALA A 167 12.48 4.44 14.15
N ALA A 168 11.52 4.70 15.05
CA ALA A 168 10.11 4.78 14.71
C ALA A 168 9.79 6.07 13.94
N HIS A 169 8.86 5.97 12.98
CA HIS A 169 8.31 7.10 12.26
C HIS A 169 6.84 7.31 12.65
N GLU A 170 6.29 8.46 12.29
CA GLU A 170 4.89 8.75 12.55
C GLU A 170 3.97 7.86 11.69
N VAL A 171 2.91 7.36 12.30
CA VAL A 171 1.88 6.52 11.68
C VAL A 171 0.51 7.11 11.94
N ILE A 172 -0.30 7.20 10.91
CA ILE A 172 -1.67 7.68 10.99
C ILE A 172 -2.62 6.49 11.02
N VAL A 173 -3.47 6.43 12.04
CA VAL A 173 -4.61 5.51 12.12
C VAL A 173 -5.88 6.28 11.78
N ALA A 174 -6.50 5.95 10.65
CA ALA A 174 -7.80 6.49 10.30
C ALA A 174 -8.90 5.77 11.10
N VAL A 175 -9.67 6.50 11.87
CA VAL A 175 -10.86 5.99 12.57
C VAL A 175 -12.09 6.42 11.77
N ILE A 176 -12.66 5.49 11.00
CA ILE A 176 -13.88 5.72 10.23
C ILE A 176 -15.06 5.31 11.08
N ASP A 177 -15.71 6.28 11.76
CA ASP A 177 -16.70 6.01 12.80
C ASP A 177 -17.71 7.17 12.99
N THR A 178 -18.15 7.44 14.22
CA THR A 178 -19.11 8.48 14.57
C THR A 178 -18.50 9.89 14.70
N GLY A 179 -17.17 10.03 14.68
CA GLY A 179 -16.44 11.25 15.01
C GLY A 179 -15.58 11.08 16.27
N ILE A 180 -14.74 12.07 16.58
CA ILE A 180 -13.80 12.03 17.71
C ILE A 180 -13.76 13.38 18.40
N ASP A 181 -13.85 13.40 19.73
CA ASP A 181 -13.61 14.59 20.53
C ASP A 181 -12.12 14.95 20.55
N TYR A 182 -11.70 15.70 19.55
CA TYR A 182 -10.32 16.17 19.38
C TYR A 182 -9.85 17.14 20.48
N ARG A 183 -10.75 17.63 21.34
CA ARG A 183 -10.45 18.52 22.47
C ARG A 183 -10.23 17.76 23.77
N HIS A 184 -10.62 16.46 23.82
CA HIS A 184 -10.44 15.63 25.00
C HIS A 184 -8.99 15.67 25.49
N GLU A 185 -8.78 15.89 26.79
CA GLU A 185 -7.45 16.13 27.39
C GLU A 185 -6.44 15.02 27.10
N ASP A 186 -6.92 13.77 27.00
CA ASP A 186 -6.08 12.61 26.66
C ASP A 186 -5.88 12.38 25.14
N LEU A 187 -6.61 13.09 24.27
CA LEU A 187 -6.57 12.86 22.83
C LEU A 187 -5.95 14.02 22.04
N LYS A 188 -6.13 15.25 22.49
CA LYS A 188 -5.78 16.48 21.75
C LYS A 188 -4.36 16.49 21.17
N ASP A 189 -3.38 15.95 21.91
CA ASP A 189 -1.98 15.92 21.48
C ASP A 189 -1.66 14.71 20.54
N ALA A 190 -2.59 13.78 20.38
CA ALA A 190 -2.45 12.57 19.57
C ALA A 190 -3.31 12.61 18.30
N MET A 191 -4.06 13.67 18.08
CA MET A 191 -4.81 13.87 16.84
C MET A 191 -3.86 14.11 15.66
N TRP A 192 -4.20 13.55 14.51
CA TRP A 192 -3.62 13.97 13.24
C TRP A 192 -4.08 15.39 12.88
N ILE A 193 -3.17 16.16 12.30
CA ILE A 193 -3.45 17.52 11.85
C ILE A 193 -3.10 17.64 10.38
N ASN A 194 -4.03 18.15 9.57
CA ASN A 194 -3.78 18.52 8.20
C ASN A 194 -2.93 19.80 8.15
N GLU A 195 -1.61 19.67 8.00
CA GLU A 195 -0.70 20.80 7.90
C GLU A 195 -0.89 21.65 6.63
N GLY A 196 -1.67 21.16 5.68
CA GLY A 196 -2.02 21.86 4.44
C GLY A 196 -3.11 22.91 4.62
N GLU A 197 -3.83 22.92 5.75
CA GLU A 197 -4.96 23.78 6.04
C GLU A 197 -4.61 24.87 7.08
N ILE A 198 -5.21 26.04 6.91
CA ILE A 198 -5.19 27.13 7.90
C ILE A 198 -6.53 27.12 8.64
N PRO A 199 -6.56 26.81 9.95
CA PRO A 199 -7.81 26.63 10.68
C PRO A 199 -8.78 27.80 10.57
N ASP A 200 -10.08 27.49 10.42
CA ASP A 200 -11.20 28.40 10.50
C ASP A 200 -11.16 29.61 9.51
N ASN A 201 -10.49 29.45 8.36
CA ASN A 201 -10.41 30.49 7.36
C ASN A 201 -11.48 30.39 6.26
N GLY A 202 -12.20 29.26 6.19
CA GLY A 202 -13.26 28.99 5.22
C GLY A 202 -12.75 28.74 3.79
N ILE A 203 -11.46 28.37 3.64
CA ILE A 203 -10.81 28.12 2.36
C ILE A 203 -10.23 26.69 2.40
N ASP A 204 -10.34 25.97 1.29
CA ASP A 204 -9.62 24.71 1.03
C ASP A 204 -8.20 25.08 0.56
N ASP A 205 -7.25 25.21 1.52
CA ASP A 205 -5.91 25.73 1.25
C ASP A 205 -5.04 24.70 0.52
N ASP A 206 -5.23 23.40 0.76
CA ASP A 206 -4.49 22.33 0.11
C ASP A 206 -5.17 21.79 -1.18
N HIS A 207 -6.34 22.34 -1.51
CA HIS A 207 -7.11 22.04 -2.72
C HIS A 207 -7.51 20.56 -2.86
N ASN A 208 -7.83 19.92 -1.75
CA ASN A 208 -8.24 18.51 -1.68
C ASN A 208 -9.76 18.31 -1.83
N GLY A 209 -10.54 19.39 -1.83
CA GLY A 209 -12.01 19.40 -1.92
C GLY A 209 -12.72 19.47 -0.57
N TYR A 210 -11.99 19.62 0.55
CA TYR A 210 -12.51 19.66 1.91
C TYR A 210 -12.00 20.93 2.62
N ILE A 211 -12.90 21.83 3.00
CA ILE A 211 -12.57 23.14 3.60
C ILE A 211 -12.31 22.98 5.08
N ASP A 212 -11.19 23.51 5.60
CA ASP A 212 -10.82 23.48 7.03
C ASP A 212 -10.81 22.05 7.63
N ASP A 213 -10.35 21.02 6.90
CA ASP A 213 -10.32 19.61 7.32
C ASP A 213 -9.16 19.28 8.28
N ILE A 214 -9.02 20.06 9.34
CA ILE A 214 -7.86 20.08 10.25
C ILE A 214 -7.61 18.73 10.93
N TYR A 215 -8.65 18.07 11.45
CA TYR A 215 -8.54 16.79 12.17
C TYR A 215 -9.07 15.60 11.37
N GLY A 216 -9.54 15.85 10.13
CA GLY A 216 -10.25 14.94 9.25
C GLY A 216 -11.54 15.58 8.73
N TRP A 217 -12.54 14.75 8.42
CA TRP A 217 -13.76 15.24 7.76
C TRP A 217 -15.01 14.49 8.24
N ASP A 218 -16.11 15.21 8.39
CA ASP A 218 -17.45 14.66 8.58
C ASP A 218 -18.12 14.43 7.22
N PHE A 219 -18.07 13.18 6.72
CA PHE A 219 -18.72 12.81 5.47
C PHE A 219 -20.23 12.67 5.60
N TYR A 220 -20.73 12.46 6.82
CA TYR A 220 -22.18 12.35 7.09
C TYR A 220 -22.87 13.70 6.95
N ASN A 221 -22.36 14.73 7.61
CA ASN A 221 -22.90 16.10 7.54
C ASN A 221 -22.25 16.94 6.43
N ASN A 222 -21.14 16.47 5.83
CA ASN A 222 -20.33 17.15 4.82
C ASN A 222 -19.75 18.47 5.33
N GLU A 223 -19.04 18.42 6.46
CA GLU A 223 -18.43 19.57 7.12
C GLU A 223 -17.12 19.21 7.83
N SER A 224 -16.35 20.22 8.28
CA SER A 224 -15.07 20.05 8.96
C SER A 224 -15.18 19.66 10.43
N SER A 225 -16.36 19.85 11.07
CA SER A 225 -16.56 19.49 12.46
C SER A 225 -16.69 17.98 12.63
N VAL A 226 -15.65 17.35 13.17
CA VAL A 226 -15.61 15.91 13.41
C VAL A 226 -16.07 15.51 14.82
N CYS A 227 -16.64 16.46 15.59
CA CYS A 227 -17.24 16.21 16.91
C CYS A 227 -18.37 17.18 17.21
N HIS A 228 -19.52 16.64 17.59
CA HIS A 228 -20.71 17.38 17.99
C HIS A 228 -20.93 17.25 19.50
N TYR A 229 -21.17 18.39 20.17
CA TYR A 229 -21.25 18.47 21.62
C TYR A 229 -22.21 19.59 22.08
N ILE A 230 -22.66 19.47 23.31
CA ILE A 230 -23.44 20.50 24.01
C ILE A 230 -22.61 20.97 25.19
N GLU A 231 -22.39 22.27 25.25
CA GLU A 231 -21.77 22.93 26.41
C GLU A 231 -22.79 23.06 27.55
N ASN A 232 -22.35 22.75 28.76
CA ASN A 232 -23.11 22.89 29.99
C ASN A 232 -22.85 24.26 30.64
N ASP A 233 -23.74 24.70 31.51
CA ASP A 233 -23.64 26.01 32.22
C ASP A 233 -22.37 26.12 33.09
N ASP A 234 -21.75 25.03 33.48
CA ASP A 234 -20.53 24.95 34.30
C ASP A 234 -19.22 24.97 33.47
N GLY A 235 -19.32 25.05 32.13
CA GLY A 235 -18.20 25.02 31.21
C GLY A 235 -17.73 23.63 30.86
N THR A 236 -18.36 22.56 31.36
CA THR A 236 -18.19 21.19 30.85
C THR A 236 -18.97 20.98 29.57
N TYR A 237 -18.74 19.90 28.88
CA TYR A 237 -19.50 19.54 27.68
C TYR A 237 -19.75 18.04 27.59
N THR A 238 -20.79 17.69 26.86
CA THR A 238 -21.18 16.28 26.63
C THR A 238 -21.55 16.10 25.15
N ALA A 239 -21.60 14.83 24.71
CA ALA A 239 -22.02 14.52 23.35
C ALA A 239 -23.42 15.07 23.04
N ASP A 240 -23.62 15.60 21.83
CA ASP A 240 -24.97 15.95 21.36
C ASP A 240 -25.82 14.68 21.27
N PRO A 241 -26.98 14.60 21.97
CA PRO A 241 -27.83 13.42 21.93
C PRO A 241 -28.42 13.15 20.53
N ASN A 242 -28.41 14.17 19.65
CA ASN A 242 -28.90 14.04 18.28
C ASN A 242 -27.80 13.61 17.30
N ASP A 243 -26.52 13.72 17.70
CA ASP A 243 -25.38 13.32 16.87
C ASP A 243 -24.19 12.92 17.77
N ARG A 244 -24.27 11.71 18.36
CA ARG A 244 -23.37 11.26 19.42
C ARG A 244 -22.06 10.71 18.88
N ASP A 245 -20.95 11.32 19.26
CA ASP A 245 -19.58 10.97 18.83
C ASP A 245 -18.80 10.16 19.90
N ASP A 246 -19.47 9.64 20.91
CA ASP A 246 -18.86 8.87 22.00
C ASP A 246 -18.13 7.61 21.49
N HIS A 247 -18.69 6.92 20.46
CA HIS A 247 -18.16 5.63 20.01
C HIS A 247 -16.79 5.76 19.34
N GLY A 248 -16.64 6.68 18.39
CA GLY A 248 -15.33 6.95 17.76
C GLY A 248 -14.33 7.58 18.72
N THR A 249 -14.78 8.42 19.67
CA THR A 249 -13.95 8.94 20.76
C THR A 249 -13.41 7.83 21.66
N HIS A 250 -14.25 6.83 21.98
CA HIS A 250 -13.87 5.67 22.79
C HIS A 250 -12.79 4.83 22.09
N ILE A 251 -12.96 4.59 20.79
CA ILE A 251 -12.01 3.89 19.94
C ILE A 251 -10.65 4.63 19.91
N ALA A 252 -10.68 5.96 19.72
CA ALA A 252 -9.46 6.78 19.71
C ALA A 252 -8.68 6.66 21.03
N GLY A 253 -9.36 6.66 22.18
CA GLY A 253 -8.72 6.49 23.48
C GLY A 253 -8.00 5.15 23.63
N ILE A 254 -8.62 4.04 23.21
CA ILE A 254 -7.96 2.73 23.21
C ILE A 254 -6.67 2.76 22.38
N ILE A 255 -6.67 3.44 21.25
CA ILE A 255 -5.52 3.50 20.35
C ILE A 255 -4.42 4.41 20.91
N VAL A 256 -4.73 5.68 21.23
CA VAL A 256 -3.72 6.74 21.38
C VAL A 256 -3.83 7.59 22.65
N ALA A 257 -4.75 7.31 23.58
CA ALA A 257 -4.82 8.11 24.80
C ALA A 257 -3.45 8.30 25.43
N ARG A 258 -3.14 9.51 25.88
CA ARG A 258 -1.81 9.91 26.32
C ARG A 258 -1.48 9.28 27.67
N ALA A 259 -0.48 8.43 27.69
CA ALA A 259 -0.08 7.74 28.90
C ALA A 259 0.82 8.57 29.81
N ASN A 260 0.74 8.32 31.12
CA ASN A 260 1.56 8.94 32.18
C ASN A 260 1.42 10.48 32.21
N ASN A 261 0.21 10.97 32.11
CA ASN A 261 -0.14 12.38 32.26
C ASN A 261 -1.05 12.64 33.47
N GLN A 262 -1.29 11.60 34.31
CA GLN A 262 -2.15 11.61 35.48
C GLN A 262 -3.62 11.93 35.15
N THR A 263 -4.00 11.77 33.90
CA THR A 263 -5.35 12.04 33.38
C THR A 263 -5.91 10.72 32.82
N ALA A 264 -7.20 10.56 32.92
CA ALA A 264 -8.01 9.47 32.36
C ALA A 264 -7.31 8.11 32.19
N ILE A 265 -6.85 7.72 30.98
CA ILE A 265 -6.40 6.37 30.63
C ILE A 265 -5.11 6.38 29.81
N SER A 266 -4.55 5.18 29.59
CA SER A 266 -3.43 4.97 28.67
C SER A 266 -3.90 4.26 27.40
N GLY A 267 -3.61 4.82 26.24
CA GLY A 267 -3.74 4.13 24.95
C GLY A 267 -2.64 3.08 24.75
N ILE A 268 -2.89 2.10 23.89
CA ILE A 268 -1.92 1.04 23.56
C ILE A 268 -0.71 1.61 22.83
N ALA A 269 -0.93 2.47 21.82
CA ALA A 269 0.14 3.14 21.08
C ALA A 269 0.61 4.42 21.75
N ARG A 270 0.78 4.37 23.06
CA ARG A 270 1.03 5.43 24.06
C ARG A 270 2.14 6.44 23.77
N TYR A 271 3.01 6.16 22.82
CA TYR A 271 4.09 7.05 22.42
C TYR A 271 3.68 7.87 21.20
N LEU A 272 4.05 9.14 21.13
CA LEU A 272 3.59 10.16 20.16
C LEU A 272 3.93 9.91 18.67
N HIS A 273 4.26 8.67 18.30
CA HIS A 273 4.47 8.29 16.90
C HIS A 273 3.20 7.79 16.21
N THR A 274 2.09 7.65 16.93
CA THR A 274 0.79 7.31 16.35
C THR A 274 -0.15 8.49 16.47
N ARG A 275 -0.78 8.85 15.36
CA ARG A 275 -1.80 9.89 15.26
C ARG A 275 -3.12 9.27 14.85
N VAL A 276 -4.22 9.81 15.33
CA VAL A 276 -5.56 9.41 14.93
C VAL A 276 -6.20 10.49 14.06
N MET A 277 -6.68 10.08 12.89
CA MET A 277 -7.45 10.89 11.95
C MET A 277 -8.94 10.59 12.13
N ALA A 278 -9.76 11.62 12.34
CA ALA A 278 -11.19 11.49 12.54
C ALA A 278 -11.94 11.53 11.21
N LEU A 279 -12.61 10.42 10.85
CA LEU A 279 -13.41 10.35 9.63
C LEU A 279 -14.83 9.92 10.00
N LYS A 280 -15.72 10.91 10.13
CA LYS A 280 -17.09 10.68 10.57
C LYS A 280 -17.97 10.28 9.39
N ILE A 281 -18.56 9.08 9.48
CA ILE A 281 -19.53 8.57 8.49
C ILE A 281 -20.87 8.18 9.11
N HIS A 282 -20.93 8.17 10.43
CA HIS A 282 -22.14 7.85 11.20
C HIS A 282 -22.60 9.07 11.97
N GLY A 283 -23.86 9.42 11.83
CA GLY A 283 -24.44 10.56 12.53
C GLY A 283 -25.91 10.39 12.81
N GLY A 284 -26.49 11.41 13.43
CA GLY A 284 -27.88 11.45 13.87
C GLY A 284 -28.16 10.54 15.07
N PRO A 285 -29.41 10.56 15.60
CA PRO A 285 -29.78 9.81 16.79
C PRO A 285 -29.67 8.28 16.62
N ASP A 286 -29.81 7.79 15.39
CA ASP A 286 -29.75 6.37 15.05
C ASP A 286 -28.33 5.92 14.68
N ARG A 287 -27.34 6.81 14.62
CA ARG A 287 -25.94 6.57 14.19
C ARG A 287 -25.85 5.83 12.86
N LYS A 288 -26.62 6.27 11.87
CA LYS A 288 -26.61 5.66 10.53
C LYS A 288 -25.52 6.25 9.68
N GLY A 289 -24.92 5.41 8.84
CA GLY A 289 -23.93 5.80 7.85
C GLY A 289 -24.26 5.21 6.48
N SER A 290 -23.48 5.58 5.47
CA SER A 290 -23.62 5.05 4.11
C SER A 290 -22.32 4.44 3.59
N VAL A 291 -22.46 3.45 2.68
CA VAL A 291 -21.31 2.85 1.99
C VAL A 291 -20.57 3.90 1.14
N SER A 292 -21.30 4.85 0.55
CA SER A 292 -20.68 5.91 -0.26
C SER A 292 -19.76 6.81 0.57
N ASP A 293 -20.16 7.12 1.81
CA ASP A 293 -19.35 7.95 2.70
C ASP A 293 -18.16 7.16 3.25
N ALA A 294 -18.32 5.86 3.51
CA ALA A 294 -17.22 4.97 3.86
C ALA A 294 -16.15 4.91 2.73
N VAL A 295 -16.57 4.77 1.47
CA VAL A 295 -15.65 4.76 0.32
C VAL A 295 -14.91 6.10 0.17
N LYS A 296 -15.60 7.25 0.36
CA LYS A 296 -14.96 8.57 0.35
C LYS A 296 -13.94 8.70 1.49
N ALA A 297 -14.31 8.27 2.72
CA ALA A 297 -13.44 8.30 3.89
C ALA A 297 -12.18 7.45 3.69
N ILE A 298 -12.29 6.25 3.10
CA ILE A 298 -11.14 5.39 2.76
C ILE A 298 -10.22 6.10 1.76
N ARG A 299 -10.77 6.70 0.70
CA ARG A 299 -9.98 7.45 -0.29
C ARG A 299 -9.28 8.65 0.32
N TYR A 300 -9.97 9.39 1.18
CA TYR A 300 -9.41 10.50 1.92
C TYR A 300 -8.26 10.04 2.83
N ALA A 301 -8.47 9.02 3.67
CA ALA A 301 -7.46 8.46 4.56
C ALA A 301 -6.19 8.06 3.80
N GLN A 302 -6.34 7.37 2.68
CA GLN A 302 -5.23 6.98 1.82
C GLN A 302 -4.50 8.21 1.24
N SER A 303 -5.21 9.22 0.77
CA SER A 303 -4.61 10.43 0.19
C SER A 303 -3.81 11.24 1.22
N LYS A 304 -4.19 11.16 2.49
CA LYS A 304 -3.51 11.81 3.63
C LYS A 304 -2.45 10.92 4.29
N GLY A 305 -2.18 9.73 3.73
CA GLY A 305 -1.07 8.86 4.13
C GLY A 305 -1.33 7.98 5.35
N ALA A 306 -2.59 7.69 5.68
CA ALA A 306 -2.92 6.73 6.72
C ALA A 306 -2.35 5.33 6.40
N SER A 307 -1.84 4.63 7.42
CA SER A 307 -1.27 3.29 7.28
C SER A 307 -2.21 2.20 7.82
N VAL A 308 -3.05 2.54 8.78
CA VAL A 308 -4.03 1.64 9.40
C VAL A 308 -5.40 2.31 9.37
N CYS A 309 -6.42 1.54 9.10
CA CYS A 309 -7.82 1.99 9.14
C CYS A 309 -8.61 1.14 10.14
N ASN A 310 -9.18 1.75 11.17
CA ASN A 310 -10.07 1.10 12.12
C ASN A 310 -11.51 1.20 11.66
N ILE A 311 -12.19 0.07 11.52
CA ILE A 311 -13.60 -0.05 11.14
C ILE A 311 -14.36 -0.84 12.21
N SER A 312 -15.08 -0.13 13.09
CA SER A 312 -15.86 -0.72 14.17
C SER A 312 -17.35 -0.81 13.85
N TRP A 313 -17.69 -0.98 12.59
CA TRP A 313 -19.06 -1.15 12.06
C TRP A 313 -19.08 -2.18 10.94
N GLY A 314 -20.29 -2.59 10.51
CA GLY A 314 -20.44 -3.52 9.41
C GLY A 314 -21.86 -3.64 8.88
N SER A 315 -22.00 -4.33 7.74
CA SER A 315 -23.26 -4.67 7.08
C SER A 315 -23.29 -6.13 6.65
N TYR A 316 -24.44 -6.76 6.73
CA TYR A 316 -24.65 -8.11 6.18
C TYR A 316 -24.84 -8.13 4.66
N THR A 317 -24.81 -6.97 4.03
CA THR A 317 -24.87 -6.85 2.58
C THR A 317 -23.48 -6.48 2.04
N ALA A 318 -22.90 -7.35 1.21
CA ALA A 318 -21.63 -7.06 0.55
C ALA A 318 -21.77 -5.88 -0.43
N SER A 319 -20.74 -5.06 -0.51
CA SER A 319 -20.64 -3.97 -1.48
C SER A 319 -19.34 -4.09 -2.26
N SER A 320 -19.44 -4.30 -3.56
CA SER A 320 -18.26 -4.35 -4.45
C SER A 320 -17.50 -3.03 -4.51
N ALA A 321 -18.17 -1.89 -4.30
CA ALA A 321 -17.51 -0.60 -4.24
C ALA A 321 -16.64 -0.45 -2.98
N LEU A 322 -17.15 -0.93 -1.83
CA LEU A 322 -16.39 -0.95 -0.57
C LEU A 322 -15.21 -1.93 -0.66
N GLU A 323 -15.46 -3.14 -1.17
CA GLU A 323 -14.43 -4.16 -1.37
C GLU A 323 -13.30 -3.63 -2.26
N ALA A 324 -13.62 -3.07 -3.42
CA ALA A 324 -12.63 -2.48 -4.34
C ALA A 324 -11.89 -1.27 -3.73
N ALA A 325 -12.53 -0.48 -2.85
CA ALA A 325 -11.86 0.62 -2.16
C ALA A 325 -10.82 0.11 -1.15
N ILE A 326 -11.13 -0.99 -0.45
CA ILE A 326 -10.25 -1.66 0.51
C ILE A 326 -9.11 -2.39 -0.22
N GLU A 327 -9.44 -3.20 -1.22
CA GLU A 327 -8.46 -3.98 -2.02
C GLU A 327 -7.37 -3.09 -2.64
N ARG A 328 -7.78 -1.93 -3.18
CA ARG A 328 -6.86 -0.98 -3.83
C ARG A 328 -6.16 -0.03 -2.85
N SER A 329 -6.34 -0.22 -1.57
CA SER A 329 -5.75 0.64 -0.54
C SER A 329 -4.42 0.10 -0.02
N THR A 330 -3.50 1.02 0.26
CA THR A 330 -2.22 0.73 0.92
C THR A 330 -2.32 0.59 2.43
N MET A 331 -3.52 0.77 3.00
CA MET A 331 -3.77 0.66 4.43
C MET A 331 -4.07 -0.79 4.85
N LEU A 332 -3.75 -1.10 6.09
CA LEU A 332 -4.28 -2.28 6.78
C LEU A 332 -5.64 -1.92 7.39
N PHE A 333 -6.67 -2.69 7.11
CA PHE A 333 -8.01 -2.51 7.64
C PHE A 333 -8.27 -3.46 8.79
N VAL A 334 -8.57 -2.93 9.96
CA VAL A 334 -8.93 -3.71 11.15
C VAL A 334 -10.42 -3.56 11.41
N CYS A 335 -11.15 -4.64 11.30
CA CYS A 335 -12.61 -4.66 11.24
C CYS A 335 -13.22 -5.45 12.40
N ALA A 336 -14.23 -4.90 13.05
CA ALA A 336 -14.99 -5.58 14.07
C ALA A 336 -15.82 -6.74 13.48
N ALA A 337 -15.72 -7.95 14.07
CA ALA A 337 -16.42 -9.14 13.57
C ALA A 337 -17.94 -9.14 13.84
N GLY A 338 -18.42 -8.26 14.73
CA GLY A 338 -19.84 -8.12 15.06
C GLY A 338 -20.22 -8.61 16.47
N ASN A 339 -21.44 -8.22 16.90
CA ASN A 339 -21.94 -8.37 18.28
C ASN A 339 -23.29 -9.11 18.33
N TYR A 340 -23.53 -10.06 17.43
CA TYR A 340 -24.79 -10.82 17.37
C TYR A 340 -24.62 -12.34 17.55
N GLY A 341 -23.41 -12.79 17.94
CA GLY A 341 -23.11 -14.19 18.13
C GLY A 341 -23.16 -15.04 16.86
N ASN A 342 -23.08 -14.39 15.69
CA ASN A 342 -23.14 -15.07 14.41
C ASN A 342 -21.84 -15.81 14.08
N ASP A 343 -21.97 -16.92 13.39
CA ASP A 343 -20.88 -17.55 12.67
C ASP A 343 -20.69 -16.82 11.32
N ASN A 344 -19.62 -16.03 11.21
CA ASN A 344 -19.32 -15.24 10.02
C ASN A 344 -18.92 -16.11 8.82
N ASP A 345 -18.60 -17.40 9.02
CA ASP A 345 -18.42 -18.35 7.93
C ASP A 345 -19.75 -18.72 7.25
N ILE A 346 -20.89 -18.50 7.97
CA ILE A 346 -22.24 -18.79 7.50
C ILE A 346 -23.00 -17.48 7.18
N THR A 347 -22.85 -16.47 8.04
CA THR A 347 -23.53 -15.18 7.94
C THR A 347 -22.48 -14.05 8.00
N PRO A 348 -21.78 -13.81 6.88
CA PRO A 348 -20.65 -12.89 6.86
C PRO A 348 -21.06 -11.44 7.12
N LEU A 349 -20.27 -10.73 7.92
CA LEU A 349 -20.38 -9.30 8.18
C LEU A 349 -19.29 -8.56 7.40
N TYR A 350 -19.66 -7.62 6.56
CA TYR A 350 -18.71 -6.84 5.75
C TYR A 350 -18.46 -5.44 6.34
N PRO A 351 -17.19 -4.94 6.29
CA PRO A 351 -16.05 -5.46 5.54
C PRO A 351 -15.25 -6.57 6.26
N ALA A 352 -15.53 -6.91 7.51
CA ALA A 352 -14.76 -7.89 8.30
C ALA A 352 -14.57 -9.25 7.61
N SER A 353 -15.54 -9.67 6.78
CA SER A 353 -15.52 -10.98 6.07
C SER A 353 -15.06 -10.87 4.60
N PHE A 354 -14.46 -9.76 4.16
CA PHE A 354 -13.78 -9.73 2.86
C PHE A 354 -12.49 -10.55 2.93
N ASP A 355 -12.31 -11.46 1.98
CA ASP A 355 -11.09 -12.27 1.85
C ASP A 355 -10.00 -11.46 1.13
N LEU A 356 -9.45 -10.48 1.85
CA LEU A 356 -8.44 -9.56 1.35
C LEU A 356 -7.19 -9.63 2.25
N PRO A 357 -5.97 -9.57 1.66
CA PRO A 357 -4.72 -9.68 2.41
C PRO A 357 -4.48 -8.52 3.39
N ASN A 358 -5.14 -7.39 3.19
CA ASN A 358 -5.06 -6.19 4.02
C ASN A 358 -6.28 -5.99 4.96
N VAL A 359 -7.07 -7.03 5.21
CA VAL A 359 -8.19 -7.00 6.17
C VAL A 359 -7.93 -7.92 7.34
N ILE A 360 -8.10 -7.44 8.57
CA ILE A 360 -8.10 -8.22 9.82
C ILE A 360 -9.49 -8.14 10.45
N SER A 361 -10.09 -9.29 10.70
CA SER A 361 -11.40 -9.43 11.39
C SER A 361 -11.20 -9.79 12.85
N VAL A 362 -11.82 -9.05 13.79
CA VAL A 362 -11.55 -9.14 15.21
C VAL A 362 -12.82 -9.47 16.01
N ALA A 363 -12.84 -10.64 16.65
CA ALA A 363 -13.80 -11.03 17.68
C ALA A 363 -13.38 -10.48 19.06
N TYR A 364 -14.19 -10.74 20.11
CA TYR A 364 -13.83 -10.30 21.44
C TYR A 364 -14.05 -11.37 22.52
N VAL A 365 -13.26 -11.27 23.59
CA VAL A 365 -13.37 -12.08 24.80
C VAL A 365 -13.59 -11.21 26.04
N ASP A 366 -14.11 -11.82 27.11
CA ASP A 366 -14.21 -11.23 28.43
C ASP A 366 -12.89 -11.33 29.22
N CYS A 367 -12.90 -10.83 30.47
CA CYS A 367 -11.75 -10.85 31.36
C CYS A 367 -11.32 -12.25 31.87
N ASP A 368 -12.11 -13.27 31.59
CA ASP A 368 -11.78 -14.68 31.84
C ASP A 368 -11.33 -15.42 30.58
N GLY A 369 -11.24 -14.72 29.46
CA GLY A 369 -10.82 -15.28 28.16
C GLY A 369 -11.92 -16.13 27.50
N LEU A 370 -13.16 -16.00 27.94
CA LEU A 370 -14.28 -16.68 27.35
C LEU A 370 -14.86 -15.84 26.20
N LEU A 371 -15.35 -16.51 25.16
CA LEU A 371 -16.05 -15.86 24.06
C LEU A 371 -17.50 -15.58 24.50
N PRO A 372 -17.91 -14.31 24.71
CA PRO A 372 -19.29 -13.97 25.05
C PRO A 372 -20.27 -14.46 23.97
N THR A 373 -21.51 -14.75 24.35
CA THR A 373 -22.53 -15.24 23.41
C THR A 373 -22.86 -14.26 22.31
N GLU A 374 -22.62 -12.98 22.52
CA GLU A 374 -22.83 -11.90 21.58
C GLU A 374 -21.65 -11.72 20.62
N SER A 375 -20.44 -12.21 20.97
CA SER A 375 -19.28 -12.10 20.09
C SER A 375 -19.47 -12.95 18.83
N SER A 376 -19.49 -12.33 17.66
CA SER A 376 -19.45 -13.06 16.40
C SER A 376 -18.09 -13.74 16.23
N PHE A 377 -18.08 -14.89 15.53
CA PHE A 377 -16.93 -15.76 15.35
C PHE A 377 -16.92 -16.36 13.95
N GLY A 378 -15.85 -17.07 13.59
CA GLY A 378 -15.75 -17.79 12.31
C GLY A 378 -14.35 -18.36 12.13
N ALA A 379 -14.24 -19.67 11.91
CA ALA A 379 -12.95 -20.34 11.76
C ALA A 379 -12.15 -19.89 10.54
N LYS A 380 -12.79 -19.19 9.58
CA LYS A 380 -12.18 -18.67 8.35
C LYS A 380 -12.27 -17.15 8.22
N ASN A 381 -13.43 -16.58 8.58
CA ASN A 381 -13.75 -15.18 8.34
C ASN A 381 -13.52 -14.28 9.57
N VAL A 382 -12.96 -14.81 10.65
CA VAL A 382 -12.51 -14.05 11.82
C VAL A 382 -11.07 -14.44 12.11
N ASP A 383 -10.16 -13.47 12.16
CA ASP A 383 -8.73 -13.74 12.26
C ASP A 383 -8.26 -14.03 13.69
N LEU A 384 -8.68 -13.21 14.66
CA LEU A 384 -8.28 -13.34 16.06
C LEU A 384 -9.34 -12.71 16.98
N ALA A 385 -9.09 -12.79 18.28
CA ALA A 385 -9.87 -12.04 19.28
C ALA A 385 -8.99 -11.07 20.08
N ALA A 386 -9.61 -10.04 20.67
CA ALA A 386 -9.00 -9.15 21.65
C ALA A 386 -9.92 -8.97 22.88
N PRO A 387 -9.39 -8.51 24.05
CA PRO A 387 -10.21 -8.22 25.21
C PRO A 387 -11.25 -7.15 24.90
N SER A 388 -12.52 -7.33 25.26
CA SER A 388 -13.48 -6.25 24.99
C SER A 388 -14.79 -6.33 25.77
N THR A 389 -14.72 -6.67 27.05
CA THR A 389 -15.85 -6.52 27.97
C THR A 389 -15.50 -5.49 29.02
N ASP A 390 -16.40 -4.53 29.28
CA ASP A 390 -16.18 -3.47 30.26
C ASP A 390 -14.88 -2.67 29.99
N ILE A 391 -14.69 -2.25 28.75
CA ILE A 391 -13.52 -1.43 28.38
C ILE A 391 -13.77 0.01 28.74
N TYR A 392 -12.93 0.58 29.61
CA TYR A 392 -13.01 1.96 30.03
C TYR A 392 -12.11 2.83 29.14
N SER A 393 -12.70 3.81 28.47
CA SER A 393 -11.98 4.69 27.55
C SER A 393 -12.60 6.08 27.48
N THR A 394 -11.99 6.97 26.72
CA THR A 394 -12.47 8.33 26.49
C THR A 394 -13.84 8.35 25.78
N ILE A 395 -14.71 9.25 26.17
CA ILE A 395 -15.95 9.62 25.48
C ILE A 395 -15.99 11.15 25.39
N VAL A 396 -16.97 11.72 24.71
CA VAL A 396 -17.06 13.19 24.56
C VAL A 396 -17.13 13.86 25.94
N GLY A 397 -16.10 14.64 26.26
CA GLY A 397 -15.96 15.41 27.51
C GLY A 397 -15.69 14.57 28.76
N SER A 398 -15.53 13.25 28.69
CA SER A 398 -15.39 12.37 29.84
C SER A 398 -14.78 11.00 29.49
N CYS A 399 -14.94 10.01 30.39
CA CYS A 399 -14.62 8.60 30.15
C CYS A 399 -15.82 7.72 30.47
N GLY A 400 -15.89 6.55 29.83
CA GLY A 400 -17.00 5.62 30.00
C GLY A 400 -16.65 4.19 29.62
N TYR A 401 -17.54 3.24 29.98
CA TYR A 401 -17.42 1.83 29.63
C TYR A 401 -18.18 1.51 28.34
N MET A 402 -17.51 0.75 27.46
CA MET A 402 -18.17 0.10 26.33
C MET A 402 -17.68 -1.34 26.22
N SER A 403 -18.47 -2.19 25.54
CA SER A 403 -18.16 -3.61 25.29
C SER A 403 -18.52 -3.97 23.86
N GLY A 404 -17.84 -4.96 23.29
CA GLY A 404 -18.12 -5.49 21.96
C GLY A 404 -16.93 -5.47 21.02
N SER A 405 -17.03 -6.13 19.88
CA SER A 405 -15.98 -6.21 18.88
C SER A 405 -15.48 -4.83 18.40
N SER A 406 -16.31 -3.78 18.57
CA SER A 406 -15.94 -2.38 18.30
C SER A 406 -14.81 -1.86 19.17
N MET A 407 -14.60 -2.40 20.38
CA MET A 407 -13.50 -2.04 21.30
C MET A 407 -12.32 -3.01 21.16
N ALA A 408 -12.55 -4.21 20.63
CA ALA A 408 -11.51 -5.18 20.29
C ALA A 408 -10.69 -4.75 19.04
N ALA A 409 -11.36 -4.28 18.00
CA ALA A 409 -10.72 -3.82 16.76
C ALA A 409 -9.67 -2.71 17.00
N PRO A 410 -9.92 -1.64 17.77
CA PRO A 410 -8.92 -0.60 18.01
C PRO A 410 -7.70 -1.10 18.79
N MET A 411 -7.79 -2.15 19.58
CA MET A 411 -6.63 -2.78 20.22
C MET A 411 -5.69 -3.38 19.19
N VAL A 412 -6.25 -4.07 18.20
CA VAL A 412 -5.49 -4.63 17.07
C VAL A 412 -4.95 -3.50 16.17
N SER A 413 -5.74 -2.45 15.92
CA SER A 413 -5.31 -1.27 15.15
C SER A 413 -4.10 -0.58 15.81
N ALA A 414 -4.09 -0.47 17.14
CA ALA A 414 -2.99 0.10 17.88
C ALA A 414 -1.70 -0.74 17.77
N VAL A 415 -1.82 -2.09 17.89
CA VAL A 415 -0.68 -2.99 17.69
C VAL A 415 -0.17 -2.92 16.26
N ALA A 416 -1.06 -2.87 15.28
CA ALA A 416 -0.71 -2.69 13.87
C ALA A 416 0.02 -1.36 13.63
N ALA A 417 -0.43 -0.27 14.24
CA ALA A 417 0.23 1.04 14.16
C ALA A 417 1.63 1.02 14.78
N ILE A 418 1.79 0.36 15.94
CA ILE A 418 3.09 0.17 16.57
C ILE A 418 4.04 -0.59 15.63
N LEU A 419 3.60 -1.70 15.05
CA LEU A 419 4.42 -2.48 14.10
C LEU A 419 4.76 -1.66 12.85
N SER A 420 3.79 -0.93 12.30
CA SER A 420 4.00 -0.02 11.15
C SER A 420 5.02 1.05 11.46
N SER A 421 5.04 1.61 12.69
CA SER A 421 5.96 2.69 13.07
C SER A 421 7.43 2.26 13.12
N LEU A 422 7.70 0.96 13.31
CA LEU A 422 9.07 0.46 13.49
C LEU A 422 9.90 0.49 12.20
N ARG A 423 9.28 0.49 11.04
CA ARG A 423 9.94 0.51 9.74
C ARG A 423 9.04 1.16 8.69
N SER A 424 9.62 1.90 7.75
CA SER A 424 8.90 2.42 6.57
C SER A 424 8.67 1.32 5.52
N ASN A 425 7.63 1.46 4.75
CA ASN A 425 7.29 0.60 3.60
C ASN A 425 7.06 -0.87 3.99
N ILE A 426 6.36 -1.11 5.11
CA ILE A 426 5.96 -2.47 5.49
C ILE A 426 4.71 -2.84 4.69
N VAL A 427 4.72 -4.06 4.16
CA VAL A 427 3.57 -4.64 3.46
C VAL A 427 2.43 -4.86 4.47
N PRO A 428 1.22 -4.34 4.24
CA PRO A 428 0.09 -4.50 5.17
C PRO A 428 -0.23 -5.95 5.52
N SER A 429 -0.18 -6.87 4.55
CA SER A 429 -0.39 -8.30 4.79
C SER A 429 0.64 -8.90 5.75
N SER A 430 1.90 -8.45 5.72
CA SER A 430 2.91 -8.95 6.66
C SER A 430 2.65 -8.50 8.11
N ILE A 431 2.04 -7.33 8.30
CA ILE A 431 1.58 -6.90 9.63
C ILE A 431 0.44 -7.81 10.12
N LYS A 432 -0.51 -8.11 9.23
CA LYS A 432 -1.57 -9.09 9.49
C LYS A 432 -0.97 -10.43 9.91
N ASP A 433 -0.03 -10.97 9.15
CA ASP A 433 0.60 -12.25 9.41
C ASP A 433 1.36 -12.27 10.76
N VAL A 434 2.11 -11.22 11.06
CA VAL A 434 2.80 -11.09 12.35
C VAL A 434 1.79 -11.07 13.51
N ILE A 435 0.68 -10.36 13.39
CA ILE A 435 -0.35 -10.30 14.44
C ILE A 435 -1.01 -11.66 14.62
N ILE A 436 -1.48 -12.29 13.54
CA ILE A 436 -2.25 -13.56 13.60
C ILE A 436 -1.37 -14.72 14.10
N ASN A 437 -0.12 -14.81 13.63
CA ASN A 437 0.79 -15.89 13.98
C ASN A 437 1.39 -15.77 15.37
N ASN A 438 1.24 -14.61 16.03
CA ASN A 438 1.81 -14.33 17.35
C ASN A 438 0.75 -14.05 18.43
N THR A 439 -0.46 -14.56 18.26
CA THR A 439 -1.51 -14.53 19.28
C THR A 439 -1.18 -15.44 20.47
N LYS A 440 -1.81 -15.19 21.62
CA LYS A 440 -1.83 -16.09 22.79
C LYS A 440 -2.95 -17.13 22.58
N PRO A 441 -2.65 -18.43 22.40
CA PRO A 441 -3.68 -19.43 22.21
C PRO A 441 -4.64 -19.50 23.42
N LEU A 442 -5.94 -19.59 23.15
CA LEU A 442 -6.99 -19.80 24.16
C LEU A 442 -7.89 -20.96 23.72
N ASP A 443 -8.18 -21.88 24.65
CA ASP A 443 -9.07 -23.03 24.38
C ASP A 443 -10.47 -22.59 23.91
N SER A 444 -10.99 -21.48 24.46
CA SER A 444 -12.28 -20.88 24.11
C SER A 444 -12.35 -20.38 22.66
N LEU A 445 -11.21 -20.09 22.03
CA LEU A 445 -11.10 -19.60 20.66
C LEU A 445 -10.75 -20.69 19.63
N THR A 446 -10.52 -21.94 20.09
CA THR A 446 -10.23 -23.06 19.19
C THR A 446 -11.38 -23.29 18.20
N GLY A 447 -11.13 -23.15 16.89
CA GLY A 447 -12.13 -23.25 15.83
C GLY A 447 -13.16 -22.10 15.82
N LYS A 448 -12.88 -21.00 16.53
CA LYS A 448 -13.71 -19.80 16.58
C LYS A 448 -13.12 -18.62 15.81
N CYS A 449 -11.81 -18.65 15.58
CA CYS A 449 -11.09 -17.73 14.70
C CYS A 449 -9.88 -18.45 14.08
N VAL A 450 -9.30 -17.85 13.04
CA VAL A 450 -8.16 -18.42 12.28
C VAL A 450 -6.98 -18.73 13.19
N SER A 451 -6.57 -17.78 14.04
CA SER A 451 -5.42 -17.94 14.95
C SER A 451 -5.71 -18.83 16.16
N GLY A 452 -7.00 -19.03 16.53
CA GLY A 452 -7.39 -19.67 17.80
C GLY A 452 -6.85 -18.92 19.03
N GLY A 453 -6.57 -17.63 18.94
CA GLY A 453 -5.84 -16.91 19.97
C GLY A 453 -6.24 -15.46 20.20
N LEU A 454 -5.76 -14.95 21.34
CA LEU A 454 -5.92 -13.58 21.83
C LEU A 454 -4.78 -12.70 21.35
N LEU A 455 -5.07 -11.45 21.00
CA LEU A 455 -4.07 -10.43 20.68
C LEU A 455 -2.96 -10.36 21.73
N ASN A 456 -1.70 -10.27 21.31
CA ASN A 456 -0.57 -10.22 22.22
C ASN A 456 0.53 -9.27 21.71
N LEU A 457 0.66 -8.11 22.34
CA LEU A 457 1.62 -7.06 21.94
C LEU A 457 3.08 -7.54 22.07
N TYR A 458 3.40 -8.23 23.17
CA TYR A 458 4.76 -8.69 23.44
C TYR A 458 5.25 -9.68 22.37
N ARG A 459 4.44 -10.67 22.04
CA ARG A 459 4.77 -11.67 21.01
C ARG A 459 4.92 -11.04 19.64
N CYS A 460 4.00 -10.14 19.27
CA CYS A 460 4.09 -9.39 18.00
C CYS A 460 5.40 -8.59 17.91
N LEU A 461 5.79 -7.90 18.98
CA LEU A 461 7.04 -7.13 19.00
C LEU A 461 8.29 -8.01 18.98
N LYS A 462 8.25 -9.21 19.53
CA LYS A 462 9.34 -10.20 19.38
C LYS A 462 9.49 -10.67 17.93
N ALA A 463 8.40 -10.81 17.21
CA ALA A 463 8.35 -11.22 15.81
C ALA A 463 8.53 -10.05 14.81
N LYS A 464 8.86 -8.83 15.28
CA LYS A 464 9.01 -7.64 14.41
C LYS A 464 10.04 -7.78 13.28
N ASN A 465 10.93 -8.75 13.35
CA ASN A 465 11.90 -9.02 12.27
C ASN A 465 11.30 -9.81 11.12
N ASP A 466 10.13 -10.42 11.31
CA ASP A 466 9.40 -11.16 10.29
C ASP A 466 8.56 -10.22 9.40
N LEU A 467 8.53 -8.92 9.73
CA LEU A 467 7.88 -7.90 8.91
C LEU A 467 8.60 -7.75 7.56
N ILE A 468 7.89 -8.00 6.51
CA ILE A 468 8.37 -7.88 5.13
C ILE A 468 8.36 -6.41 4.71
N ARG A 469 9.46 -5.97 4.10
CA ARG A 469 9.59 -4.65 3.49
C ARG A 469 9.70 -4.81 2.00
N ASP A 470 8.74 -4.28 1.30
CA ASP A 470 8.84 -4.11 -0.12
C ASP A 470 9.74 -2.90 -0.44
N ARG A 471 10.79 -3.12 -1.24
CA ARG A 471 11.75 -2.11 -1.69
C ARG A 471 11.92 -2.09 -3.21
N GLU A 472 11.31 -3.05 -3.87
CA GLU A 472 11.40 -3.22 -5.32
C GLU A 472 10.25 -2.44 -5.96
N ALA A 473 10.56 -1.69 -6.99
CA ALA A 473 9.51 -1.01 -7.74
C ALA A 473 8.86 -1.99 -8.71
N PRO A 474 7.53 -1.94 -8.91
CA PRO A 474 6.86 -2.82 -9.84
C PRO A 474 7.38 -2.61 -11.26
N SER A 475 7.48 -3.69 -11.99
CA SER A 475 7.83 -3.72 -13.40
C SER A 475 6.57 -3.81 -14.27
N PHE A 476 6.66 -3.41 -15.54
CA PHE A 476 5.61 -3.67 -16.50
C PHE A 476 6.16 -3.86 -17.92
N SER A 477 5.45 -4.64 -18.69
CA SER A 477 5.63 -4.77 -20.13
C SER A 477 4.35 -4.32 -20.84
N TRP A 478 4.46 -4.05 -22.13
CA TRP A 478 3.32 -3.58 -22.90
C TRP A 478 3.37 -4.10 -24.35
N THR A 479 2.19 -4.27 -24.92
CA THR A 479 2.01 -4.57 -26.35
C THR A 479 1.11 -3.52 -26.97
N ARG A 480 1.25 -3.32 -28.28
CA ARG A 480 0.44 -2.38 -29.05
C ARG A 480 -0.39 -3.14 -30.06
N ARG A 481 -1.68 -2.81 -30.14
CA ARG A 481 -2.59 -3.25 -31.21
C ARG A 481 -3.43 -2.09 -31.69
N PHE A 482 -4.03 -2.25 -32.84
CA PHE A 482 -5.00 -1.29 -33.39
C PHE A 482 -6.40 -1.88 -33.31
N GLU A 483 -7.37 -1.08 -32.87
CA GLU A 483 -8.79 -1.41 -32.88
C GLU A 483 -9.57 -0.31 -33.61
N GLY A 484 -9.81 -0.51 -34.92
CA GLY A 484 -10.42 0.51 -35.76
C GLY A 484 -9.59 1.80 -35.75
N GLU A 485 -10.18 2.90 -35.29
CA GLU A 485 -9.53 4.20 -35.22
C GLU A 485 -8.65 4.37 -33.94
N ASN A 486 -8.63 3.40 -33.04
CA ASN A 486 -7.91 3.47 -31.77
C ASN A 486 -6.57 2.74 -31.83
N ILE A 487 -5.62 3.23 -31.05
CA ILE A 487 -4.39 2.53 -30.68
C ILE A 487 -4.59 2.04 -29.26
N VAL A 488 -4.47 0.74 -29.03
CA VAL A 488 -4.60 0.14 -27.69
C VAL A 488 -3.24 -0.33 -27.23
N LEU A 489 -2.84 0.07 -26.03
CA LEU A 489 -1.69 -0.47 -25.31
C LEU A 489 -2.21 -1.39 -24.23
N ASP A 490 -1.83 -2.66 -24.30
CA ASP A 490 -2.14 -3.66 -23.28
C ASP A 490 -0.92 -3.83 -22.38
N PHE A 491 -1.11 -3.79 -21.06
CA PHE A 491 -0.05 -3.85 -20.05
C PHE A 491 -0.08 -5.19 -19.32
N VAL A 492 1.09 -5.66 -18.94
CA VAL A 492 1.27 -6.75 -17.98
C VAL A 492 2.20 -6.22 -16.91
N THR A 493 1.73 -6.19 -15.67
CA THR A 493 2.47 -5.71 -14.51
C THR A 493 2.95 -6.86 -13.64
N ASP A 494 4.07 -6.66 -12.94
CA ASP A 494 4.66 -7.65 -12.03
C ASP A 494 5.38 -6.90 -10.91
N ASP A 495 5.09 -7.25 -9.66
CA ASP A 495 5.69 -6.68 -8.46
C ASP A 495 6.60 -7.68 -7.72
N GLY A 496 6.86 -8.85 -8.30
CA GLY A 496 7.69 -9.89 -7.71
C GLY A 496 6.99 -10.71 -6.61
N GLU A 497 7.65 -11.80 -6.17
CA GLU A 497 7.08 -12.74 -5.18
C GLU A 497 6.93 -12.11 -3.78
N ASP A 498 7.82 -11.18 -3.40
CA ASP A 498 7.82 -10.49 -2.09
C ASP A 498 7.29 -9.04 -2.21
N GLY A 499 6.66 -8.69 -3.32
CA GLY A 499 6.10 -7.36 -3.56
C GLY A 499 4.80 -7.11 -2.80
N SER A 500 4.48 -5.85 -2.59
CA SER A 500 3.24 -5.41 -1.93
C SER A 500 2.00 -5.49 -2.84
N GLY A 501 2.21 -5.83 -4.10
CA GLY A 501 1.22 -5.82 -5.17
C GLY A 501 1.10 -4.47 -5.85
N VAL A 502 0.78 -4.49 -7.15
CA VAL A 502 0.63 -3.27 -7.96
C VAL A 502 -0.61 -2.51 -7.52
N ASN A 503 -0.44 -1.25 -7.14
CA ASN A 503 -1.56 -0.37 -6.75
C ASN A 503 -2.31 0.18 -7.97
N SER A 504 -1.60 0.88 -8.86
CA SER A 504 -2.23 1.50 -10.03
C SER A 504 -1.24 1.84 -11.13
N LEU A 505 -1.78 1.98 -12.34
CA LEU A 505 -1.10 2.52 -13.50
C LEU A 505 -1.70 3.88 -13.84
N LEU A 506 -0.83 4.88 -13.99
CA LEU A 506 -1.20 6.22 -14.41
C LEU A 506 -0.49 6.59 -15.69
N TYR A 507 -1.06 7.46 -16.52
CA TYR A 507 -0.33 7.99 -17.67
C TYR A 507 -0.47 9.50 -17.81
N LYS A 508 0.53 10.11 -18.45
CA LYS A 508 0.51 11.50 -18.93
C LYS A 508 1.08 11.59 -20.34
N LEU A 509 0.56 12.52 -21.14
CA LEU A 509 1.08 12.79 -22.49
C LEU A 509 2.45 13.44 -22.42
N GLY A 510 3.35 13.04 -23.32
CA GLY A 510 4.71 13.54 -23.42
C GLY A 510 5.71 12.77 -22.58
N LYS A 511 6.98 13.23 -22.55
CA LYS A 511 8.02 12.69 -21.68
C LYS A 511 7.86 13.33 -20.30
N ARG A 512 7.71 12.50 -19.27
CA ARG A 512 7.50 12.89 -17.87
C ARG A 512 8.49 12.16 -16.97
N SER A 513 8.74 12.73 -15.78
CA SER A 513 9.47 12.09 -14.68
C SER A 513 8.49 11.53 -13.64
N ALA A 514 8.98 10.74 -12.68
CA ALA A 514 8.16 10.25 -11.57
C ALA A 514 7.54 11.40 -10.75
N SER A 515 8.26 12.51 -10.57
CA SER A 515 7.76 13.68 -9.84
C SER A 515 6.54 14.35 -10.49
N ASP A 516 6.38 14.19 -11.81
CA ASP A 516 5.21 14.72 -12.53
C ASP A 516 3.91 13.98 -12.19
N PHE A 517 3.98 12.86 -11.47
CA PHE A 517 2.82 12.07 -11.04
C PHE A 517 2.49 12.26 -9.55
N ALA A 518 3.21 13.14 -8.84
CA ALA A 518 3.00 13.46 -7.43
C ALA A 518 2.74 12.23 -6.54
N ARG A 519 3.61 11.22 -6.65
CA ARG A 519 3.50 9.93 -5.94
C ARG A 519 2.16 9.20 -6.17
N GLY A 520 1.61 9.27 -7.38
CA GLY A 520 0.38 8.55 -7.74
C GLY A 520 -0.91 9.37 -7.58
N THR A 521 -0.85 10.61 -7.11
CA THR A 521 -2.03 11.47 -7.00
C THR A 521 -2.34 12.27 -8.25
N GLU A 522 -1.40 12.37 -9.18
CA GLU A 522 -1.56 13.07 -10.45
C GLU A 522 -1.35 12.16 -11.66
N GLY A 523 -2.20 12.29 -12.64
CA GLY A 523 -2.18 11.53 -13.89
C GLY A 523 -3.57 11.01 -14.24
N THR A 524 -3.72 10.47 -15.44
CA THR A 524 -4.96 9.77 -15.83
C THR A 524 -4.81 8.30 -15.49
N LEU A 525 -5.72 7.77 -14.68
CA LEU A 525 -5.75 6.36 -14.32
C LEU A 525 -5.98 5.51 -15.58
N ILE A 526 -5.21 4.46 -15.74
CA ILE A 526 -5.47 3.40 -16.72
C ILE A 526 -6.43 2.42 -16.05
N ASP A 527 -7.67 2.40 -16.51
CA ASP A 527 -8.69 1.49 -15.97
C ASP A 527 -8.51 0.09 -16.57
N GLY A 528 -8.27 -0.89 -15.71
CA GLY A 528 -7.85 -2.22 -16.11
C GLY A 528 -6.42 -2.23 -16.68
N ASP A 529 -6.15 -3.17 -17.61
CA ASP A 529 -4.83 -3.41 -18.16
C ASP A 529 -4.62 -2.80 -19.56
N SER A 530 -5.48 -1.88 -20.00
CA SER A 530 -5.43 -1.33 -21.36
C SER A 530 -5.62 0.18 -21.41
N LEU A 531 -4.77 0.86 -22.19
CA LEU A 531 -4.86 2.29 -22.47
C LEU A 531 -5.28 2.51 -23.92
N ILE A 532 -6.42 3.20 -24.14
CA ILE A 532 -6.96 3.52 -25.46
C ILE A 532 -6.53 4.93 -25.87
N LEU A 533 -5.85 5.05 -26.99
CA LEU A 533 -5.33 6.29 -27.52
C LEU A 533 -5.88 6.58 -28.91
N GLN A 534 -6.21 7.86 -29.16
CA GLN A 534 -6.69 8.32 -30.46
C GLN A 534 -5.55 8.64 -31.44
N LYS A 535 -4.35 8.90 -30.94
CA LYS A 535 -3.17 9.31 -31.73
C LYS A 535 -1.89 8.75 -31.13
N GLY A 536 -0.92 8.46 -32.00
CA GLY A 536 0.44 8.16 -31.61
C GLY A 536 1.12 9.36 -30.94
N GLY A 537 2.25 9.13 -30.30
CA GLY A 537 3.03 10.13 -29.60
C GLY A 537 3.86 9.52 -28.47
N LYS A 538 4.47 10.38 -27.67
CA LYS A 538 5.14 9.94 -26.45
C LYS A 538 4.13 9.96 -25.31
N HIS A 539 3.98 8.84 -24.63
CA HIS A 539 3.12 8.68 -23.45
C HIS A 539 4.00 8.14 -22.33
N THR A 540 4.00 8.78 -21.17
CA THR A 540 4.70 8.27 -20.00
C THR A 540 3.72 7.55 -19.12
N VAL A 541 4.04 6.29 -18.80
CA VAL A 541 3.30 5.44 -17.86
C VAL A 541 4.09 5.39 -16.56
N TYR A 542 3.37 5.53 -15.47
CA TYR A 542 3.85 5.44 -14.11
C TYR A 542 3.07 4.32 -13.42
N VAL A 543 3.77 3.32 -12.93
CA VAL A 543 3.21 2.23 -12.15
C VAL A 543 3.77 2.31 -10.74
N TYR A 544 2.94 2.11 -9.74
CA TYR A 544 3.36 2.07 -8.35
C TYR A 544 2.65 0.95 -7.60
N ASP A 545 3.36 0.43 -6.58
CA ASP A 545 2.88 -0.63 -5.71
C ASP A 545 2.19 -0.09 -4.45
N ASN A 546 1.73 -1.00 -3.61
CA ASN A 546 1.08 -0.65 -2.34
C ASN A 546 2.08 -0.17 -1.27
N ALA A 547 3.38 -0.39 -1.43
CA ALA A 547 4.43 0.15 -0.57
C ALA A 547 4.91 1.55 -1.00
N GLY A 548 4.45 2.05 -2.16
CA GLY A 548 4.79 3.36 -2.70
C GLY A 548 6.08 3.38 -3.54
N ASN A 549 6.69 2.23 -3.85
CA ASN A 549 7.78 2.17 -4.83
C ASN A 549 7.19 2.33 -6.23
N ALA A 550 7.92 2.93 -7.17
CA ALA A 550 7.36 3.23 -8.47
C ALA A 550 8.36 3.14 -9.61
N SER A 551 7.87 2.72 -10.76
CA SER A 551 8.55 2.74 -12.04
C SER A 551 7.90 3.73 -13.00
N VAL A 552 8.73 4.36 -13.84
CA VAL A 552 8.25 5.29 -14.87
C VAL A 552 8.92 5.01 -16.19
N THR A 553 8.13 4.88 -17.26
CA THR A 553 8.64 4.63 -18.59
C THR A 553 7.90 5.47 -19.63
N THR A 554 8.66 6.13 -20.51
CA THR A 554 8.08 6.84 -21.65
C THR A 554 8.00 5.90 -22.85
N ILE A 555 6.79 5.62 -23.29
CA ILE A 555 6.46 4.75 -24.42
C ILE A 555 6.31 5.60 -25.69
N PRO A 556 7.15 5.40 -26.72
CA PRO A 556 6.94 6.00 -28.02
C PRO A 556 5.85 5.21 -28.77
N VAL A 557 4.62 5.69 -28.76
CA VAL A 557 3.52 5.08 -29.47
C VAL A 557 3.56 5.53 -30.93
N ILE A 558 3.90 4.61 -31.80
CA ILE A 558 3.99 4.88 -33.24
C ILE A 558 2.59 4.72 -33.84
N ASP A 559 2.12 5.73 -34.55
CA ASP A 559 0.87 5.68 -35.32
C ASP A 559 1.07 4.94 -36.64
N ASP A 560 -0.01 4.38 -37.18
CA ASP A 560 0.04 3.79 -38.51
C ASP A 560 0.09 4.89 -39.58
N LYS A 561 1.13 4.90 -40.38
CA LYS A 561 1.31 5.80 -41.52
C LYS A 561 1.39 5.08 -42.85
N LEU A 562 1.21 3.76 -42.82
CA LEU A 562 1.29 2.94 -44.02
C LEU A 562 -0.08 2.76 -44.65
N PRO A 563 -0.20 2.98 -45.93
CA PRO A 563 -1.45 2.69 -46.61
C PRO A 563 -1.65 1.19 -46.86
N PRO A 564 -2.89 0.72 -46.99
CA PRO A 564 -3.19 -0.65 -47.39
C PRO A 564 -2.46 -1.09 -48.65
N SER A 565 -2.14 -2.36 -48.75
CA SER A 565 -1.52 -2.98 -49.91
C SER A 565 -2.56 -3.61 -50.80
N ILE A 566 -2.47 -3.41 -52.13
CA ILE A 566 -3.29 -4.03 -53.14
C ILE A 566 -2.41 -4.98 -53.94
N THR A 567 -2.64 -6.28 -53.85
CA THR A 567 -1.81 -7.34 -54.46
C THR A 567 -2.69 -8.35 -55.22
N ASP A 568 -2.03 -9.31 -55.85
CA ASP A 568 -2.66 -10.47 -56.54
C ASP A 568 -3.79 -10.05 -57.49
N VAL A 569 -3.58 -8.96 -58.21
CA VAL A 569 -4.56 -8.39 -59.13
C VAL A 569 -4.66 -9.27 -60.39
N SER A 570 -5.83 -9.76 -60.66
CA SER A 570 -6.12 -10.56 -61.85
C SER A 570 -7.48 -10.21 -62.45
N PHE A 571 -7.70 -10.62 -63.68
CA PHE A 571 -9.04 -10.55 -64.26
C PHE A 571 -9.32 -11.76 -65.12
N THR A 572 -10.59 -12.15 -65.18
CA THR A 572 -11.12 -13.18 -66.06
C THR A 572 -12.10 -12.58 -67.04
N VAL A 573 -12.19 -13.17 -68.23
CA VAL A 573 -13.06 -12.71 -69.30
C VAL A 573 -14.10 -13.80 -69.64
N ASN A 574 -15.34 -13.43 -69.78
CA ASN A 574 -16.38 -14.39 -70.19
C ASN A 574 -16.21 -14.85 -71.68
N ASN A 575 -16.84 -15.95 -72.05
CA ASN A 575 -16.73 -16.52 -73.39
C ASN A 575 -17.15 -15.54 -74.57
N LYS A 576 -17.91 -14.50 -74.23
CA LYS A 576 -18.30 -13.45 -75.19
C LYS A 576 -17.37 -12.27 -75.22
N ARG A 577 -16.28 -12.29 -74.38
CA ARG A 577 -15.26 -11.23 -74.21
C ARG A 577 -15.80 -9.82 -73.95
N ASN A 578 -16.99 -9.73 -73.37
CA ASN A 578 -17.66 -8.45 -73.07
C ASN A 578 -17.95 -8.21 -71.61
N LYS A 579 -17.57 -9.14 -70.72
CA LYS A 579 -17.65 -8.97 -69.28
C LYS A 579 -16.36 -9.46 -68.67
N PHE A 580 -15.79 -8.63 -67.82
CA PHE A 580 -14.55 -8.90 -67.09
C PHE A 580 -14.88 -9.03 -65.60
N THR A 581 -14.29 -10.00 -64.91
CA THR A 581 -14.33 -10.07 -63.45
C THR A 581 -12.92 -9.78 -62.97
N VAL A 582 -12.75 -8.69 -62.25
CA VAL A 582 -11.50 -8.26 -61.65
C VAL A 582 -11.46 -8.74 -60.21
N THR A 583 -10.35 -9.33 -59.79
CA THR A 583 -10.10 -9.72 -58.41
C THR A 583 -8.77 -9.09 -57.93
N ALA A 584 -8.69 -8.72 -56.66
CA ALA A 584 -7.47 -8.23 -56.01
C ALA A 584 -7.51 -8.60 -54.54
N LYS A 585 -6.33 -8.84 -53.97
CA LYS A 585 -6.16 -9.02 -52.54
C LYS A 585 -5.79 -7.69 -51.88
N ILE A 586 -6.49 -7.31 -50.80
CA ILE A 586 -6.30 -6.06 -50.12
C ILE A 586 -5.90 -6.38 -48.67
N THR A 587 -4.74 -5.95 -48.24
CA THR A 587 -4.26 -6.18 -46.87
C THR A 587 -3.79 -4.90 -46.23
N ASP A 588 -4.01 -4.80 -44.93
CA ASP A 588 -3.39 -3.81 -44.07
C ASP A 588 -2.88 -4.52 -42.80
N ASN A 589 -1.61 -4.30 -42.48
CA ASN A 589 -0.92 -5.06 -41.43
C ASN A 589 -0.87 -4.32 -40.08
N GLN A 590 -1.46 -3.11 -40.02
CA GLN A 590 -1.41 -2.29 -38.79
C GLN A 590 -2.82 -1.90 -38.33
N SER A 591 -3.40 -0.81 -38.83
CA SER A 591 -4.67 -0.30 -38.34
C SER A 591 -5.91 -1.05 -38.90
N GLY A 592 -5.67 -1.86 -39.90
CA GLY A 592 -6.72 -2.62 -40.57
C GLY A 592 -7.46 -1.84 -41.64
N LEU A 593 -8.20 -2.56 -42.51
CA LEU A 593 -8.86 -2.03 -43.66
C LEU A 593 -10.21 -1.41 -43.29
N LYS A 594 -10.38 -0.11 -43.56
CA LYS A 594 -11.65 0.63 -43.35
C LYS A 594 -12.60 0.55 -44.55
N SER A 595 -12.09 0.72 -45.75
CA SER A 595 -12.94 0.67 -46.95
C SER A 595 -12.15 0.40 -48.23
N VAL A 596 -12.79 -0.24 -49.17
CA VAL A 596 -12.31 -0.41 -50.55
C VAL A 596 -13.34 0.12 -51.50
N LYS A 597 -12.92 0.86 -52.53
CA LYS A 597 -13.76 1.40 -53.59
C LYS A 597 -13.13 1.18 -54.95
N TYR A 598 -13.92 1.20 -56.04
CA TYR A 598 -13.38 1.32 -57.38
C TYR A 598 -14.13 2.34 -58.23
N LEU A 599 -13.47 2.87 -59.25
CA LEU A 599 -14.02 3.74 -60.28
C LEU A 599 -13.56 3.29 -61.69
N PRO A 600 -14.42 3.37 -62.73
CA PRO A 600 -13.99 3.20 -64.12
C PRO A 600 -13.14 4.37 -64.55
N GLY A 601 -11.96 4.15 -65.14
CA GLY A 601 -11.00 5.15 -65.54
C GLY A 601 -9.73 5.15 -64.69
N LEU A 602 -8.80 6.05 -65.06
CA LEU A 602 -7.61 6.33 -64.27
C LEU A 602 -7.93 7.47 -63.29
N HIS A 603 -7.86 7.17 -62.00
CA HIS A 603 -8.26 8.08 -60.93
C HIS A 603 -7.18 8.25 -59.87
N SER A 604 -7.11 9.45 -59.32
CA SER A 604 -6.30 9.78 -58.12
C SER A 604 -7.10 9.59 -56.85
N VAL A 605 -6.44 9.68 -55.68
CA VAL A 605 -7.11 9.60 -54.36
C VAL A 605 -8.24 10.65 -54.22
N SER A 606 -8.05 11.86 -54.79
CA SER A 606 -9.03 12.94 -54.68
C SER A 606 -10.36 12.63 -55.37
N ASP A 607 -10.34 11.82 -56.45
CA ASP A 607 -11.53 11.49 -57.22
C ASP A 607 -12.48 10.54 -56.49
N PHE A 608 -11.96 9.83 -55.47
CA PHE A 608 -12.72 8.92 -54.59
C PHE A 608 -13.38 9.61 -53.40
N LEU A 609 -13.17 10.90 -53.18
CA LEU A 609 -13.74 11.63 -52.02
C LEU A 609 -15.27 11.71 -52.07
N SER A 610 -15.83 11.88 -53.29
CA SER A 610 -17.26 11.98 -53.52
C SER A 610 -17.85 10.75 -54.18
N ASP A 611 -17.05 9.94 -54.91
CA ASP A 611 -17.50 8.86 -55.77
C ASP A 611 -16.81 7.52 -55.46
N GLY A 612 -17.29 6.49 -56.16
CA GLY A 612 -16.72 5.14 -56.11
C GLY A 612 -17.68 4.08 -55.58
N THR A 613 -17.71 2.98 -56.29
CA THR A 613 -18.50 1.81 -55.87
C THR A 613 -17.76 1.09 -54.74
N VAL A 614 -18.41 0.92 -53.58
CA VAL A 614 -17.84 0.22 -52.42
C VAL A 614 -17.75 -1.28 -52.72
N LEU A 615 -16.63 -1.87 -52.33
CA LEU A 615 -16.36 -3.31 -52.37
C LEU A 615 -16.16 -3.84 -50.96
N THR A 616 -16.70 -5.03 -50.69
CA THR A 616 -16.49 -5.74 -49.44
C THR A 616 -15.51 -6.88 -49.69
N PRO A 617 -14.35 -6.92 -49.06
CA PRO A 617 -13.45 -8.06 -49.10
C PRO A 617 -14.12 -9.30 -48.48
N ASP A 618 -13.77 -10.48 -48.95
CA ASP A 618 -14.14 -11.75 -48.32
C ASP A 618 -13.23 -12.11 -47.14
N SER A 619 -13.38 -13.33 -46.60
CA SER A 619 -12.57 -13.84 -45.48
C SER A 619 -11.06 -13.93 -45.77
N ASP A 620 -10.70 -14.00 -47.07
CA ASP A 620 -9.31 -14.06 -47.52
C ASP A 620 -8.76 -12.70 -47.94
N ASN A 621 -9.50 -11.63 -47.62
CA ASN A 621 -9.22 -10.25 -48.01
C ASN A 621 -9.23 -10.02 -49.54
N ILE A 622 -9.99 -10.82 -50.30
CA ILE A 622 -10.10 -10.70 -51.73
C ILE A 622 -11.36 -9.90 -52.09
N ILE A 623 -11.20 -8.88 -52.89
CA ILE A 623 -12.31 -8.17 -53.50
C ILE A 623 -12.56 -8.69 -54.92
N SER A 624 -13.83 -8.60 -55.37
CA SER A 624 -14.22 -8.97 -56.74
C SER A 624 -15.27 -7.99 -57.28
N PHE A 625 -15.09 -7.53 -58.48
CA PHE A 625 -16.10 -6.73 -59.18
C PHE A 625 -16.19 -7.03 -60.68
N LYS A 626 -17.35 -6.75 -61.28
CA LYS A 626 -17.60 -6.95 -62.70
C LYS A 626 -17.39 -5.64 -63.46
N ALA A 627 -16.46 -5.66 -64.40
CA ALA A 627 -16.23 -4.58 -65.34
C ALA A 627 -17.01 -4.83 -66.64
N SER A 628 -17.79 -3.83 -67.07
CA SER A 628 -18.76 -3.97 -68.18
C SER A 628 -18.11 -3.80 -69.57
N SER A 629 -16.88 -3.28 -69.62
CA SER A 629 -16.13 -3.04 -70.86
C SER A 629 -14.61 -3.19 -70.65
N PRO A 630 -13.86 -3.47 -71.73
CA PRO A 630 -12.41 -3.36 -71.65
C PRO A 630 -12.02 -1.91 -71.32
N GLY A 631 -11.09 -1.72 -70.38
CA GLY A 631 -10.70 -0.38 -69.97
C GLY A 631 -9.75 -0.39 -68.75
N ILE A 632 -9.60 0.80 -68.18
CA ILE A 632 -8.90 1.00 -66.94
C ILE A 632 -9.96 1.09 -65.83
N TYR A 633 -9.67 0.48 -64.69
CA TYR A 633 -10.47 0.58 -63.47
C TYR A 633 -9.51 0.85 -62.31
N THR A 634 -9.73 1.91 -61.55
CA THR A 634 -8.86 2.23 -60.39
C THR A 634 -9.51 1.71 -59.11
N ILE A 635 -8.80 0.91 -58.34
CA ILE A 635 -9.16 0.45 -57.01
C ILE A 635 -8.51 1.40 -55.99
N MET A 636 -9.26 1.82 -54.97
CA MET A 636 -8.72 2.55 -53.83
C MET A 636 -9.03 1.78 -52.53
N ALA A 637 -8.03 1.58 -51.72
CA ALA A 637 -8.14 1.08 -50.33
C ALA A 637 -7.80 2.17 -49.34
N THR A 638 -8.53 2.18 -48.23
CA THR A 638 -8.32 3.11 -47.12
C THR A 638 -8.32 2.32 -45.81
N ASP A 639 -7.35 2.56 -44.96
CA ASP A 639 -7.27 1.99 -43.59
C ASP A 639 -8.07 2.81 -42.57
N TYR A 640 -8.07 2.36 -41.31
CA TYR A 640 -8.73 3.08 -40.21
C TYR A 640 -8.01 4.36 -39.80
N ARG A 641 -6.73 4.54 -40.13
CA ARG A 641 -5.98 5.77 -39.86
C ARG A 641 -6.06 6.79 -40.98
N GLY A 642 -6.75 6.43 -42.06
CA GLY A 642 -7.01 7.31 -43.19
C GLY A 642 -5.93 7.31 -44.28
N ASN A 643 -4.90 6.42 -44.17
CA ASN A 643 -3.94 6.24 -45.23
C ASN A 643 -4.58 5.56 -46.41
N LYS A 644 -4.18 5.91 -47.64
CA LYS A 644 -4.87 5.49 -48.87
C LYS A 644 -3.87 5.01 -49.91
N THR A 645 -4.29 3.99 -50.63
CA THR A 645 -3.60 3.48 -51.82
C THR A 645 -4.55 3.40 -52.98
N THR A 646 -4.08 3.69 -54.18
CA THR A 646 -4.81 3.48 -55.40
C THR A 646 -4.03 2.61 -56.38
N LEU A 647 -4.71 1.71 -57.06
CA LEU A 647 -4.11 0.86 -58.09
C LEU A 647 -5.01 0.82 -59.35
N PRO A 648 -4.52 1.27 -60.50
CA PRO A 648 -5.24 1.10 -61.79
C PRO A 648 -5.08 -0.31 -62.32
N VAL A 649 -6.20 -0.94 -62.64
CA VAL A 649 -6.29 -2.28 -63.22
C VAL A 649 -6.70 -2.14 -64.68
N ARG A 650 -5.97 -2.79 -65.60
CA ARG A 650 -6.30 -2.81 -67.02
C ARG A 650 -6.86 -4.17 -67.45
N THR A 651 -8.02 -4.17 -68.07
CA THR A 651 -8.73 -5.38 -68.48
C THR A 651 -8.46 -5.79 -69.93
N PHE A 652 -7.33 -5.40 -70.54
CA PHE A 652 -6.85 -5.88 -71.82
C PHE A 652 -5.32 -6.06 -71.76
N VAL A 653 -4.79 -7.04 -72.52
CA VAL A 653 -3.42 -7.50 -72.39
C VAL A 653 -2.50 -7.10 -73.54
N ARG A 654 -1.45 -6.33 -73.26
CA ARG A 654 -0.23 -6.22 -74.09
C ARG A 654 0.96 -6.27 -73.12
N SER A 655 1.64 -7.40 -73.07
CA SER A 655 2.69 -7.65 -72.10
C SER A 655 3.95 -6.81 -72.35
N ALA A 656 4.58 -6.37 -71.24
CA ALA A 656 5.90 -5.76 -71.25
C ALA A 656 6.98 -6.79 -71.53
N GLN A 657 8.04 -6.39 -72.19
CA GLN A 657 9.24 -7.21 -72.43
C GLN A 657 10.29 -7.00 -71.31
N SER A 658 10.33 -5.80 -70.74
CA SER A 658 11.25 -5.45 -69.63
C SER A 658 10.69 -4.29 -68.80
N ILE A 659 11.24 -4.15 -67.62
CA ILE A 659 11.04 -3.03 -66.69
C ILE A 659 12.38 -2.31 -66.55
N THR A 660 12.37 -0.98 -66.59
CA THR A 660 13.52 -0.12 -66.30
C THR A 660 13.23 0.64 -65.00
N LEU A 661 14.10 0.58 -64.04
CA LEU A 661 14.03 1.30 -62.75
C LEU A 661 14.86 2.56 -62.82
N SER A 662 14.48 3.63 -62.10
CA SER A 662 15.28 4.87 -61.91
C SER A 662 16.59 4.58 -61.21
N GLU A 663 16.58 3.62 -60.26
CA GLU A 663 17.75 3.21 -59.50
C GLU A 663 17.79 1.69 -59.37
N THR A 664 18.99 1.08 -59.40
CA THR A 664 19.21 -0.35 -59.14
C THR A 664 19.79 -0.61 -57.77
N GLU A 665 20.26 0.43 -57.10
CA GLU A 665 20.74 0.44 -55.72
C GLU A 665 20.39 1.77 -55.06
N ILE A 666 19.84 1.71 -53.85
CA ILE A 666 19.43 2.87 -53.02
C ILE A 666 20.13 2.77 -51.65
N SER A 667 20.81 3.86 -51.24
CA SER A 667 21.30 4.01 -49.85
C SER A 667 20.53 5.11 -49.15
N MET A 668 19.94 4.82 -47.98
CA MET A 668 19.15 5.77 -47.22
C MET A 668 19.37 5.58 -45.71
N PHE A 669 18.97 6.56 -44.91
CA PHE A 669 18.97 6.46 -43.44
C PHE A 669 17.59 6.02 -42.95
N THR A 670 17.54 5.54 -41.72
CA THR A 670 16.23 5.20 -41.08
C THR A 670 15.30 6.41 -41.13
N ASP A 671 14.00 6.16 -41.44
CA ASP A 671 12.92 7.14 -41.63
C ASP A 671 12.96 7.99 -42.91
N ASP A 672 13.97 7.82 -43.75
CA ASP A 672 13.98 8.43 -45.10
C ASP A 672 12.93 7.79 -46.02
N SER A 673 12.47 8.59 -46.98
CA SER A 673 11.49 8.13 -47.99
C SER A 673 11.87 8.72 -49.35
N LEU A 674 11.78 7.89 -50.39
CA LEU A 674 11.97 8.30 -51.79
C LEU A 674 11.05 7.52 -52.72
N VAL A 675 10.91 7.96 -53.98
CA VAL A 675 10.14 7.26 -54.99
C VAL A 675 11.08 6.54 -55.94
N LEU A 676 10.97 5.20 -56.01
CA LEU A 676 11.62 4.38 -57.05
C LEU A 676 10.69 4.33 -58.27
N GLU A 677 11.08 5.08 -59.32
CA GLU A 677 10.30 5.08 -60.54
C GLU A 677 10.62 3.84 -61.38
N ALA A 678 9.55 3.30 -62.03
CA ALA A 678 9.66 2.15 -62.92
C ALA A 678 8.87 2.39 -64.23
N SER A 679 9.47 2.05 -65.33
CA SER A 679 8.86 2.19 -66.67
C SER A 679 8.88 0.88 -67.43
N LEU A 680 7.82 0.66 -68.22
CA LEU A 680 7.66 -0.53 -69.05
C LEU A 680 8.20 -0.36 -70.44
N TYR A 681 8.85 -1.41 -70.96
CA TYR A 681 9.22 -1.44 -72.39
C TYR A 681 8.50 -2.62 -73.08
N PRO A 682 7.86 -2.41 -74.25
CA PRO A 682 7.59 -1.11 -74.87
C PRO A 682 6.67 -0.22 -74.03
N SER A 683 6.79 1.10 -74.14
CA SER A 683 6.05 2.10 -73.34
C SER A 683 4.54 2.06 -73.49
N PHE A 684 4.03 1.37 -74.54
CA PHE A 684 2.59 1.10 -74.75
C PHE A 684 2.12 -0.24 -74.15
N SER A 685 2.95 -0.90 -73.33
CA SER A 685 2.50 -2.06 -72.57
C SER A 685 1.31 -1.74 -71.69
N THR A 686 0.42 -2.71 -71.57
CA THR A 686 -0.78 -2.61 -70.71
C THR A 686 -0.60 -3.28 -69.37
N ASP A 687 0.63 -3.75 -69.08
CA ASP A 687 0.95 -4.36 -67.80
C ASP A 687 0.92 -3.32 -66.67
N LEU A 688 0.53 -3.78 -65.49
CA LEU A 688 0.58 -3.05 -64.26
C LEU A 688 1.89 -3.41 -63.52
N LEU A 689 2.46 -2.44 -62.84
CA LEU A 689 3.61 -2.65 -61.99
C LEU A 689 3.16 -2.87 -60.55
N THR A 690 3.79 -3.83 -59.88
CA THR A 690 3.63 -4.11 -58.45
C THR A 690 5.00 -4.16 -57.82
N PHE A 691 5.20 -3.44 -56.75
CA PHE A 691 6.42 -3.37 -55.99
C PHE A 691 6.32 -4.24 -54.74
N LYS A 692 7.39 -4.98 -54.42
CA LYS A 692 7.44 -5.83 -53.26
C LYS A 692 8.82 -5.75 -52.61
N SER A 693 8.90 -5.48 -51.34
CA SER A 693 10.12 -5.63 -50.53
C SER A 693 10.22 -7.06 -50.04
N GLU A 694 11.45 -7.63 -50.06
CA GLU A 694 11.71 -8.96 -49.49
C GLU A 694 11.79 -8.93 -47.94
N ASP A 695 12.18 -7.78 -47.36
CA ASP A 695 12.16 -7.54 -45.92
C ASP A 695 11.57 -6.16 -45.61
N GLU A 696 10.29 -6.16 -45.20
CA GLU A 696 9.58 -4.93 -44.81
C GLU A 696 10.05 -4.36 -43.47
N GLY A 697 10.83 -5.09 -42.67
CA GLY A 697 11.49 -4.60 -41.47
C GLY A 697 12.66 -3.66 -41.79
N VAL A 698 13.33 -3.87 -42.93
CA VAL A 698 14.41 -3.02 -43.44
C VAL A 698 13.83 -1.85 -44.23
N CYS A 699 13.01 -2.10 -45.24
CA CYS A 699 12.28 -1.05 -45.95
C CYS A 699 10.89 -1.54 -46.43
N ALA A 700 9.93 -0.63 -46.43
CA ALA A 700 8.63 -0.84 -47.04
C ALA A 700 8.54 -0.13 -48.41
N VAL A 701 7.72 -0.69 -49.32
CA VAL A 701 7.48 -0.05 -50.58
C VAL A 701 5.96 -0.05 -50.90
N THR A 702 5.46 1.08 -51.44
CA THR A 702 4.08 1.18 -51.87
C THR A 702 3.96 0.75 -53.33
N ASN A 703 2.71 0.48 -53.81
CA ASN A 703 2.48 0.20 -55.21
C ASN A 703 2.71 1.38 -56.16
N SER A 704 2.92 2.60 -55.60
CA SER A 704 3.36 3.79 -56.35
C SER A 704 4.86 3.96 -56.41
N GLY A 705 5.62 2.99 -55.81
CA GLY A 705 7.07 3.01 -55.80
C GLY A 705 7.67 3.84 -54.65
N THR A 706 6.88 4.37 -53.69
CA THR A 706 7.45 5.07 -52.53
C THR A 706 8.11 4.05 -51.61
N VAL A 707 9.43 4.17 -51.44
CA VAL A 707 10.28 3.37 -50.55
C VAL A 707 10.48 4.14 -49.28
N THR A 708 10.25 3.50 -48.13
CA THR A 708 10.43 4.07 -46.80
C THR A 708 11.36 3.16 -45.97
N ALA A 709 12.46 3.72 -45.49
CA ALA A 709 13.42 3.00 -44.63
C ALA A 709 12.84 2.81 -43.24
N ARG A 710 12.98 1.59 -42.66
CA ARG A 710 12.41 1.22 -41.34
C ARG A 710 13.49 0.80 -40.36
N GLY A 711 14.38 -0.05 -40.78
CA GLY A 711 15.42 -0.63 -39.92
C GLY A 711 16.75 -0.75 -40.64
N ILE A 712 17.83 -0.77 -39.88
CA ILE A 712 19.21 -0.90 -40.45
C ILE A 712 19.33 -2.31 -41.06
N GLY A 713 19.83 -2.36 -42.29
CA GLY A 713 20.05 -3.60 -43.03
C GLY A 713 20.08 -3.44 -44.54
N GLU A 714 20.06 -4.55 -45.22
CA GLU A 714 20.00 -4.61 -46.69
C GLU A 714 18.82 -5.49 -47.10
N THR A 715 18.03 -5.04 -48.07
CA THR A 715 16.94 -5.82 -48.67
C THR A 715 16.78 -5.54 -50.13
N THR A 716 16.01 -6.34 -50.85
CA THR A 716 15.74 -6.16 -52.27
C THR A 716 14.27 -5.79 -52.48
N ILE A 717 14.03 -4.77 -53.24
CA ILE A 717 12.72 -4.47 -53.83
C ILE A 717 12.64 -5.11 -55.22
N THR A 718 11.66 -5.98 -55.40
CA THR A 718 11.36 -6.54 -56.72
C THR A 718 10.08 -5.89 -57.30
N VAL A 719 10.21 -5.41 -58.55
CA VAL A 719 9.11 -4.82 -59.30
C VAL A 719 8.64 -5.84 -60.33
N TYR A 720 7.38 -6.13 -60.35
CA TYR A 720 6.73 -7.11 -61.25
C TYR A 720 5.81 -6.38 -62.21
N ALA A 721 5.85 -6.76 -63.48
CA ALA A 721 4.78 -6.46 -64.43
C ALA A 721 3.82 -7.64 -64.50
N THR A 722 2.52 -7.37 -64.65
CA THR A 722 1.47 -8.44 -64.77
C THR A 722 1.73 -9.38 -65.92
N GLY A 723 2.47 -9.02 -66.93
CA GLY A 723 2.91 -9.84 -68.05
C GLY A 723 4.13 -10.71 -67.81
N GLY A 724 4.71 -10.69 -66.60
CA GLY A 724 5.83 -11.56 -66.16
C GLY A 724 7.19 -10.93 -66.23
N ALA A 725 7.40 -9.70 -66.74
CA ALA A 725 8.66 -9.00 -66.66
C ALA A 725 8.96 -8.57 -65.21
N THR A 726 10.23 -8.64 -64.78
CA THR A 726 10.68 -8.25 -63.44
C THR A 726 11.92 -7.37 -63.49
N ALA A 727 12.11 -6.52 -62.46
CA ALA A 727 13.33 -5.79 -62.19
C ALA A 727 13.56 -5.64 -60.69
N THR A 728 14.79 -5.55 -60.26
CA THR A 728 15.17 -5.48 -58.86
C THR A 728 15.97 -4.25 -58.51
N CYS A 729 15.80 -3.73 -57.31
CA CYS A 729 16.59 -2.66 -56.73
C CYS A 729 17.04 -3.07 -55.31
N THR A 730 18.35 -2.99 -55.01
CA THR A 730 18.88 -3.22 -53.67
C THR A 730 18.73 -1.95 -52.83
N VAL A 731 18.23 -2.10 -51.60
CA VAL A 731 18.06 -1.01 -50.64
C VAL A 731 18.93 -1.26 -49.41
N ILE A 732 19.84 -0.33 -49.11
CA ILE A 732 20.75 -0.38 -47.95
C ILE A 732 20.34 0.74 -47.00
N VAL A 733 19.84 0.36 -45.82
CA VAL A 733 19.49 1.32 -44.76
C VAL A 733 20.61 1.40 -43.72
N LYS A 734 21.13 2.60 -43.52
CA LYS A 734 22.21 2.93 -42.60
C LYS A 734 21.69 3.66 -41.38
N LYS A 735 22.43 3.57 -40.27
CA LYS A 735 22.16 4.37 -39.08
C LYS A 735 22.54 5.82 -39.36
N PHE A 736 21.67 6.75 -38.98
CA PHE A 736 22.03 8.16 -38.89
C PHE A 736 23.07 8.30 -37.75
N GLU A 737 24.31 8.74 -38.03
CA GLU A 737 25.33 8.98 -37.01
C GLU A 737 25.05 10.23 -36.18
#